data_f05bd96794fe7165d4bcd057a84a6e15
#
_entry.id   f05bd96794fe7165d4bcd057a84a6e15
#
_cell.length_a   1.000
_cell.length_b   1.000
_cell.length_c   1.000
_cell.angle_alpha   90.00
_cell.angle_beta   90.00
_cell.angle_gamma   90.00
#
_symmetry.space_group_name_H-M   'P 1'
#
loop_
_entity.id
_entity.type
_entity.pdbx_description
1 polymer ?
#
loop_
_entity_poly.entity_id
_entity_poly.type
_entity_poly.pdbx_seq_one_letter_code
_entity_poly.pdbx_strand_id
1 'polypeptide(L)'
;MKLIRLKLENFQGIKSAEFKFDGHSASIYGDNATGKTTVYNAVTWLLFDRASTNAKNFTPKTKGANGDLHYLDHAAEAEFNVGGRHITLRKVYHENYKKKRGSATEEFDGHSVDYYVDGVPTKEKDFQLTLLAFCGSAEKMKMLTMPGYFPEQLPWDARRTILLEICGDVDDNMVIASTPELKDLPEYLQMPGSTIQRYSVEDYKKIAQTTKTDINKQIQAIPGRIDEATRAIPDTTGIDPAEIDKKIAAINAEREALEQQKARYLAGDSSTADIRKRISEAQAKLAELRADYAEKTSAANSTILNQINAIKTESIGAINKARDARNDIERKHRELTRMQELREQLLQEYTEVQSERWSEDAETCPTCGQRLPEENIQKLRDDFNIRKSKKLEAINQRGNREASKSMIAAIKEDIAGLEAAAAQYEAEAKEAEKRIEELRGQLTTPLPFDQTEEYRSMTAQIDELRAEEQEAGKTTSAEVNRLTEEIHALYAKAEEQKELKARLRIAASQKERIEELKQSEKTLAERYEKLEYGVYLCELFTKTKVRMLTERINGKFKNVRFRLFQEQVNGGIKDDCEVMIPTEDGNLIPFTFANNAARINAGLEIINTLSHHWGIEMPVFIDNAESVTKLLQMDTQVIRLVVSEPDKELRLEIGI
;
A
#
# COMPACT_ATOMS: atom_id res chain seq x y z
N MET A 1 6.20 25.80 -34.39
CA MET A 1 6.17 25.17 -35.73
C MET A 1 4.91 25.61 -36.44
N LYS A 2 5.00 26.03 -37.70
CA LYS A 2 3.85 26.46 -38.52
C LYS A 2 3.83 25.68 -39.83
N LEU A 3 2.67 25.21 -40.23
CA LEU A 3 2.45 24.58 -41.54
C LEU A 3 2.43 25.64 -42.62
N ILE A 4 3.30 25.53 -43.60
CA ILE A 4 3.41 26.45 -44.74
C ILE A 4 2.64 25.91 -45.92
N ARG A 5 2.85 24.65 -46.27
CA ARG A 5 2.27 24.01 -47.43
C ARG A 5 1.97 22.56 -47.14
N LEU A 6 0.86 22.04 -47.67
CA LEU A 6 0.52 20.63 -47.66
C LEU A 6 0.17 20.20 -49.08
N LYS A 7 0.81 19.18 -49.55
CA LYS A 7 0.53 18.55 -50.85
C LYS A 7 0.14 17.09 -50.66
N LEU A 8 -0.91 16.69 -51.31
CA LEU A 8 -1.46 15.35 -51.26
C LEU A 8 -1.48 14.72 -52.65
N GLU A 9 -1.12 13.47 -52.78
CA GLU A 9 -1.15 12.70 -54.01
C GLU A 9 -1.80 11.33 -53.72
N ASN A 10 -2.91 11.05 -54.39
CA ASN A 10 -3.71 9.83 -54.25
C ASN A 10 -4.03 9.46 -52.79
N PHE A 11 -4.23 10.43 -51.92
CA PHE A 11 -4.37 10.22 -50.48
C PHE A 11 -5.85 10.14 -50.09
N GLN A 12 -6.33 8.96 -49.69
CA GLN A 12 -7.72 8.72 -49.23
C GLN A 12 -8.82 9.36 -50.12
N GLY A 13 -8.67 9.26 -51.44
CA GLY A 13 -9.64 9.80 -52.40
C GLY A 13 -9.27 11.14 -52.99
N ILE A 14 -8.35 11.89 -52.41
CA ILE A 14 -7.79 13.10 -53.00
C ILE A 14 -6.71 12.70 -54.01
N LYS A 15 -7.00 12.88 -55.30
CA LYS A 15 -6.05 12.57 -56.38
C LYS A 15 -4.82 13.45 -56.35
N SER A 16 -5.03 14.76 -56.29
CA SER A 16 -3.97 15.75 -56.13
C SER A 16 -4.56 17.01 -55.52
N ALA A 17 -3.97 17.51 -54.47
CA ALA A 17 -4.33 18.78 -53.87
C ALA A 17 -3.08 19.45 -53.27
N GLU A 18 -3.06 20.76 -53.34
CA GLU A 18 -2.04 21.58 -52.69
C GLU A 18 -2.72 22.70 -51.92
N PHE A 19 -2.37 22.82 -50.64
CA PHE A 19 -2.87 23.87 -49.75
C PHE A 19 -1.67 24.71 -49.28
N LYS A 20 -1.72 25.99 -49.55
CA LYS A 20 -0.70 26.98 -49.15
C LYS A 20 -1.23 27.81 -48.00
N PHE A 21 -0.75 27.49 -46.80
CA PHE A 21 -1.16 28.17 -45.56
C PHE A 21 -0.27 29.37 -45.24
N ASP A 22 0.96 29.37 -45.76
CA ASP A 22 2.00 30.37 -45.51
C ASP A 22 2.22 30.70 -44.05
N GLY A 23 2.00 29.71 -43.20
CA GLY A 23 2.13 29.82 -41.73
C GLY A 23 0.97 30.55 -41.04
N HIS A 24 -0.07 30.93 -41.79
CA HIS A 24 -1.26 31.58 -41.27
C HIS A 24 -2.36 30.58 -40.88
N SER A 25 -3.21 30.97 -39.96
CA SER A 25 -4.46 30.26 -39.70
C SER A 25 -5.37 30.31 -40.92
N ALA A 26 -6.10 29.23 -41.17
CA ALA A 26 -6.90 29.10 -42.36
C ALA A 26 -8.14 28.24 -42.13
N SER A 27 -9.09 28.37 -43.05
CA SER A 27 -10.24 27.47 -43.12
C SER A 27 -10.23 26.70 -44.43
N ILE A 28 -10.49 25.41 -44.37
CA ILE A 28 -10.72 24.56 -45.53
C ILE A 28 -12.22 24.26 -45.58
N TYR A 29 -12.85 24.81 -46.57
CA TYR A 29 -14.27 24.60 -46.83
C TYR A 29 -14.47 23.47 -47.82
N GLY A 30 -15.57 22.75 -47.68
CA GLY A 30 -15.98 21.72 -48.59
C GLY A 30 -17.28 21.07 -48.16
N ASP A 31 -18.03 20.52 -49.09
CA ASP A 31 -19.21 19.74 -48.79
C ASP A 31 -18.87 18.43 -48.06
N ASN A 32 -19.87 17.70 -47.59
CA ASN A 32 -19.65 16.38 -47.00
C ASN A 32 -18.99 15.44 -48.01
N ALA A 33 -18.04 14.61 -47.52
CA ALA A 33 -17.26 13.68 -48.33
C ALA A 33 -16.30 14.31 -49.36
N THR A 34 -16.03 15.62 -49.34
CA THR A 34 -15.03 16.26 -50.22
C THR A 34 -13.58 15.96 -49.81
N GLY A 35 -13.35 15.40 -48.63
CA GLY A 35 -12.00 15.05 -48.15
C GLY A 35 -11.43 16.00 -47.09
N LYS A 36 -12.25 16.83 -46.43
CA LYS A 36 -11.78 17.70 -45.32
C LYS A 36 -11.00 16.91 -44.25
N THR A 37 -11.63 15.89 -43.71
CA THR A 37 -10.97 15.00 -42.71
C THR A 37 -9.75 14.27 -43.30
N THR A 38 -9.74 14.04 -44.63
CA THR A 38 -8.57 13.48 -45.33
C THR A 38 -7.36 14.41 -45.25
N VAL A 39 -7.52 15.71 -45.33
CA VAL A 39 -6.46 16.69 -45.14
C VAL A 39 -5.88 16.59 -43.72
N TYR A 40 -6.71 16.47 -42.72
CA TYR A 40 -6.26 16.29 -41.34
C TYR A 40 -5.56 14.93 -41.15
N ASN A 41 -6.16 13.87 -41.70
CA ASN A 41 -5.55 12.53 -41.69
C ASN A 41 -4.15 12.54 -42.33
N ALA A 42 -3.94 13.29 -43.39
CA ALA A 42 -2.65 13.37 -44.06
C ALA A 42 -1.57 13.96 -43.14
N VAL A 43 -1.89 15.03 -42.43
CA VAL A 43 -0.94 15.65 -41.49
C VAL A 43 -0.69 14.74 -40.28
N THR A 44 -1.72 14.11 -39.71
CA THR A 44 -1.55 13.20 -38.58
C THR A 44 -0.84 11.92 -38.98
N TRP A 45 -1.05 11.43 -40.22
CA TRP A 45 -0.26 10.32 -40.73
C TRP A 45 1.20 10.70 -40.97
N LEU A 46 1.43 11.87 -41.54
CA LEU A 46 2.79 12.37 -41.78
C LEU A 46 3.59 12.49 -40.47
N LEU A 47 2.95 13.01 -39.42
CA LEU A 47 3.62 13.28 -38.13
C LEU A 47 3.60 12.09 -37.17
N PHE A 48 2.56 11.24 -37.18
CA PHE A 48 2.32 10.28 -36.10
C PHE A 48 2.01 8.87 -36.58
N ASP A 49 1.89 8.61 -37.88
CA ASP A 49 1.41 7.35 -38.45
C ASP A 49 0.01 6.95 -37.94
N ARG A 50 -0.87 7.92 -37.78
CA ARG A 50 -2.22 7.78 -37.24
C ARG A 50 -3.23 8.56 -38.05
N ALA A 51 -4.50 8.12 -37.95
CA ALA A 51 -5.62 8.95 -38.39
C ALA A 51 -5.77 10.17 -37.47
N SER A 52 -6.55 11.16 -37.89
CA SER A 52 -6.97 12.32 -37.08
C SER A 52 -7.71 11.91 -35.80
N THR A 53 -8.31 10.72 -35.75
CA THR A 53 -8.89 10.07 -34.57
C THR A 53 -7.87 9.29 -33.74
N ASN A 54 -6.56 9.36 -34.07
CA ASN A 54 -5.48 8.58 -33.50
C ASN A 54 -5.60 7.04 -33.69
N ALA A 55 -6.49 6.58 -34.55
CA ALA A 55 -6.63 5.17 -34.84
C ALA A 55 -5.35 4.58 -35.45
N LYS A 56 -4.97 3.37 -34.98
CA LYS A 56 -3.78 2.65 -35.47
C LYS A 56 -3.98 2.03 -36.84
N ASN A 57 -5.21 1.54 -37.09
CA ASN A 57 -5.57 0.88 -38.35
C ASN A 57 -5.92 1.97 -39.39
N PHE A 58 -4.90 2.65 -39.84
CA PHE A 58 -5.00 3.72 -40.81
C PHE A 58 -4.35 3.29 -42.11
N THR A 59 -4.98 3.61 -43.23
CA THR A 59 -4.41 3.43 -44.55
C THR A 59 -4.58 4.71 -45.37
N PRO A 60 -3.52 5.20 -46.05
CA PRO A 60 -3.58 6.34 -46.93
C PRO A 60 -4.21 6.00 -48.29
N LYS A 61 -4.56 4.75 -48.55
CA LYS A 61 -5.09 4.28 -49.84
C LYS A 61 -6.37 4.96 -50.25
N THR A 62 -6.47 5.24 -51.50
CA THR A 62 -7.70 5.68 -52.14
C THR A 62 -8.61 4.48 -52.43
N LYS A 63 -9.87 4.58 -52.05
CA LYS A 63 -10.89 3.55 -52.33
C LYS A 63 -11.67 3.91 -53.62
N GLY A 64 -11.82 2.93 -54.49
CA GLY A 64 -12.72 2.98 -55.62
C GLY A 64 -14.03 2.24 -55.34
N ALA A 65 -14.90 2.13 -56.35
CA ALA A 65 -16.19 1.45 -56.23
C ALA A 65 -16.07 -0.03 -55.83
N ASN A 66 -14.98 -0.70 -56.22
CA ASN A 66 -14.75 -2.13 -56.00
C ASN A 66 -13.68 -2.43 -54.95
N GLY A 67 -13.33 -1.48 -54.11
CA GLY A 67 -12.29 -1.65 -53.09
C GLY A 67 -11.13 -0.64 -53.23
N ASP A 68 -9.96 -0.98 -52.72
CA ASP A 68 -8.77 -0.15 -52.82
C ASP A 68 -8.32 -0.01 -54.27
N LEU A 69 -7.87 1.18 -54.69
CA LEU A 69 -7.20 1.38 -55.96
C LEU A 69 -5.75 0.90 -55.84
N HIS A 70 -5.34 0.05 -56.79
CA HIS A 70 -4.02 -0.57 -56.81
C HIS A 70 -3.04 0.17 -57.71
N TYR A 71 -1.75 -0.11 -57.56
CA TYR A 71 -0.65 0.49 -58.35
C TYR A 71 -0.55 2.00 -58.27
N LEU A 72 -0.96 2.56 -57.17
CA LEU A 72 -0.84 4.00 -56.87
C LEU A 72 0.09 4.23 -55.72
N ASP A 73 0.91 5.24 -55.85
CA ASP A 73 1.64 5.83 -54.77
C ASP A 73 0.75 6.81 -54.02
N HIS A 74 0.68 6.67 -52.73
CA HIS A 74 -0.11 7.55 -51.86
C HIS A 74 0.81 8.44 -51.06
N ALA A 75 0.84 9.73 -51.31
CA ALA A 75 1.79 10.61 -50.71
C ALA A 75 1.14 11.77 -49.94
N ALA A 76 1.77 12.11 -48.84
CA ALA A 76 1.56 13.38 -48.15
C ALA A 76 2.91 14.07 -47.96
N GLU A 77 2.98 15.31 -48.37
CA GLU A 77 4.13 16.19 -48.21
C GLU A 77 3.70 17.47 -47.50
N ALA A 78 4.40 17.84 -46.47
CA ALA A 78 4.16 19.10 -45.77
C ALA A 78 5.48 19.87 -45.54
N GLU A 79 5.41 21.14 -45.81
CA GLU A 79 6.46 22.09 -45.47
C GLU A 79 6.10 22.82 -44.20
N PHE A 80 7.01 22.79 -43.24
CA PHE A 80 6.86 23.45 -41.94
C PHE A 80 7.91 24.52 -41.74
N ASN A 81 7.54 25.61 -41.12
CA ASN A 81 8.47 26.57 -40.54
C ASN A 81 8.68 26.24 -39.07
N VAL A 82 9.89 25.85 -38.71
CA VAL A 82 10.29 25.51 -37.33
C VAL A 82 11.39 26.48 -36.89
N GLY A 83 11.02 27.47 -36.07
CA GLY A 83 11.96 28.45 -35.57
C GLY A 83 12.67 29.26 -36.66
N GLY A 84 11.97 29.55 -37.76
CA GLY A 84 12.51 30.29 -38.92
C GLY A 84 13.15 29.41 -39.99
N ARG A 85 13.34 28.14 -39.73
CA ARG A 85 13.84 27.15 -40.71
C ARG A 85 12.69 26.44 -41.39
N HIS A 86 12.73 26.35 -42.71
CA HIS A 86 11.79 25.57 -43.50
C HIS A 86 12.27 24.12 -43.57
N ILE A 87 11.37 23.20 -43.30
CA ILE A 87 11.64 21.76 -43.36
C ILE A 87 10.47 21.12 -44.11
N THR A 88 10.79 20.35 -45.13
CA THR A 88 9.83 19.58 -45.91
C THR A 88 9.84 18.12 -45.50
N LEU A 89 8.70 17.63 -45.06
CA LEU A 89 8.53 16.22 -44.70
C LEU A 89 7.62 15.56 -45.73
N ARG A 90 8.00 14.42 -46.28
CA ARG A 90 7.15 13.66 -47.19
C ARG A 90 7.18 12.18 -46.84
N LYS A 91 6.02 11.56 -46.88
CA LYS A 91 5.85 10.10 -46.82
C LYS A 91 5.15 9.63 -48.08
N VAL A 92 5.63 8.53 -48.63
CA VAL A 92 5.02 7.89 -49.77
C VAL A 92 4.74 6.44 -49.40
N TYR A 93 3.51 6.05 -49.48
CA TYR A 93 3.04 4.71 -49.21
C TYR A 93 2.85 3.93 -50.50
N HIS A 94 3.52 2.80 -50.62
CA HIS A 94 3.55 1.98 -51.79
C HIS A 94 2.96 0.61 -51.55
N GLU A 95 2.41 0.03 -52.58
CA GLU A 95 2.10 -1.38 -52.60
C GLU A 95 3.28 -2.17 -53.18
N ASN A 96 3.64 -3.24 -52.50
CA ASN A 96 4.72 -4.11 -52.90
C ASN A 96 4.13 -5.30 -53.66
N TYR A 97 4.72 -5.64 -54.82
CA TYR A 97 4.32 -6.76 -55.66
C TYR A 97 5.50 -7.67 -55.93
N LYS A 98 5.29 -8.95 -55.85
CA LYS A 98 6.34 -9.95 -56.05
C LYS A 98 5.94 -10.91 -57.17
N LYS A 99 6.83 -11.11 -58.11
CA LYS A 99 6.68 -12.09 -59.16
C LYS A 99 7.30 -13.42 -58.71
N LYS A 100 6.48 -14.43 -58.49
CA LYS A 100 6.98 -15.78 -58.24
C LYS A 100 7.70 -16.32 -59.47
N ARG A 101 8.79 -17.05 -59.26
CA ARG A 101 9.58 -17.64 -60.35
C ARG A 101 8.67 -18.62 -61.14
N GLY A 102 8.42 -18.31 -62.45
CA GLY A 102 7.53 -19.08 -63.30
C GLY A 102 6.06 -18.60 -63.37
N SER A 103 5.67 -17.59 -62.63
CA SER A 103 4.36 -16.94 -62.73
C SER A 103 4.37 -15.83 -63.79
N ALA A 104 3.28 -15.75 -64.58
CA ALA A 104 3.07 -14.63 -65.49
C ALA A 104 2.52 -13.37 -64.78
N THR A 105 1.95 -13.54 -63.57
CA THR A 105 1.30 -12.48 -62.80
C THR A 105 2.09 -12.18 -61.54
N GLU A 106 2.07 -10.92 -61.15
CA GLU A 106 2.59 -10.43 -59.87
C GLU A 106 1.54 -10.59 -58.79
N GLU A 107 1.97 -11.00 -57.62
CA GLU A 107 1.11 -11.16 -56.44
C GLU A 107 1.44 -10.00 -55.48
N PHE A 108 0.41 -9.50 -54.80
CA PHE A 108 0.57 -8.51 -53.75
C PHE A 108 1.40 -9.07 -52.60
N ASP A 109 2.46 -8.34 -52.16
CA ASP A 109 3.43 -8.75 -51.14
C ASP A 109 3.55 -7.71 -50.01
N GLY A 110 2.46 -6.97 -49.73
CA GLY A 110 2.42 -6.02 -48.64
C GLY A 110 2.65 -4.55 -49.04
N HIS A 111 3.06 -3.74 -48.11
CA HIS A 111 3.27 -2.31 -48.30
C HIS A 111 4.59 -1.85 -47.77
N SER A 112 5.06 -0.73 -48.31
CA SER A 112 6.20 0.03 -47.78
C SER A 112 5.91 1.51 -47.70
N VAL A 113 6.67 2.20 -46.86
CA VAL A 113 6.61 3.67 -46.75
C VAL A 113 7.99 4.23 -46.96
N ASP A 114 8.11 5.11 -47.95
CA ASP A 114 9.31 5.90 -48.16
C ASP A 114 9.20 7.22 -47.42
N TYR A 115 10.29 7.63 -46.84
CA TYR A 115 10.40 8.85 -46.04
C TYR A 115 11.39 9.82 -46.67
N TYR A 116 11.03 11.09 -46.67
CA TYR A 116 11.86 12.16 -47.21
C TYR A 116 11.88 13.35 -46.25
N VAL A 117 13.06 13.91 -46.05
CA VAL A 117 13.27 15.18 -45.33
C VAL A 117 14.01 16.14 -46.30
N ASP A 118 13.43 17.30 -46.52
CA ASP A 118 13.92 18.31 -47.47
C ASP A 118 14.20 17.73 -48.88
N GLY A 119 13.34 16.83 -49.32
CA GLY A 119 13.42 16.13 -50.60
C GLY A 119 14.46 15.00 -50.65
N VAL A 120 15.20 14.76 -49.58
CA VAL A 120 16.21 13.70 -49.52
C VAL A 120 15.57 12.43 -48.95
N PRO A 121 15.70 11.28 -49.62
CA PRO A 121 15.25 9.98 -49.11
C PRO A 121 15.95 9.67 -47.77
N THR A 122 15.15 9.29 -46.79
CA THR A 122 15.63 9.17 -45.41
C THR A 122 15.07 7.87 -44.82
N LYS A 123 15.78 7.24 -43.89
CA LYS A 123 15.26 6.10 -43.13
C LYS A 123 14.20 6.55 -42.15
N GLU A 124 13.25 5.68 -41.85
CA GLU A 124 12.20 5.97 -40.85
C GLU A 124 12.76 6.50 -39.54
N LYS A 125 13.87 5.91 -39.06
CA LYS A 125 14.55 6.36 -37.84
C LYS A 125 14.96 7.82 -37.89
N ASP A 126 15.56 8.24 -38.97
CA ASP A 126 16.10 9.62 -39.13
C ASP A 126 14.93 10.61 -39.33
N PHE A 127 13.89 10.17 -40.03
CA PHE A 127 12.65 10.93 -40.15
C PHE A 127 12.00 11.15 -38.77
N GLN A 128 11.89 10.09 -37.96
CA GLN A 128 11.37 10.19 -36.59
C GLN A 128 12.25 11.08 -35.69
N LEU A 129 13.57 11.00 -35.83
CA LEU A 129 14.50 11.89 -35.11
C LEU A 129 14.28 13.35 -35.48
N THR A 130 14.01 13.63 -36.76
CA THR A 130 13.67 14.99 -37.22
C THR A 130 12.38 15.47 -36.59
N LEU A 131 11.34 14.62 -36.51
CA LEU A 131 10.10 14.95 -35.81
C LEU A 131 10.29 15.19 -34.32
N LEU A 132 11.09 14.32 -33.66
CA LEU A 132 11.39 14.47 -32.24
C LEU A 132 12.13 15.77 -31.93
N ALA A 133 12.96 16.26 -32.86
CA ALA A 133 13.64 17.54 -32.71
C ALA A 133 12.69 18.75 -32.65
N PHE A 134 11.44 18.62 -33.12
CA PHE A 134 10.48 19.71 -33.09
C PHE A 134 9.88 19.96 -31.72
N CYS A 135 9.57 18.89 -30.95
CA CYS A 135 8.99 19.05 -29.63
C CYS A 135 9.32 17.92 -28.63
N GLY A 136 10.35 17.16 -28.89
CA GLY A 136 10.91 16.17 -27.98
C GLY A 136 10.18 14.83 -27.95
N SER A 137 8.88 14.74 -28.25
CA SER A 137 8.14 13.48 -28.30
C SER A 137 6.93 13.53 -29.20
N ALA A 138 6.56 12.38 -29.79
CA ALA A 138 5.35 12.22 -30.56
C ALA A 138 4.07 12.49 -29.73
N GLU A 139 4.09 12.14 -28.45
CA GLU A 139 2.97 12.39 -27.53
C GLU A 139 2.73 13.90 -27.35
N LYS A 140 3.79 14.70 -27.14
CA LYS A 140 3.68 16.16 -27.05
C LYS A 140 3.15 16.75 -28.36
N MET A 141 3.62 16.25 -29.51
CA MET A 141 3.10 16.71 -30.80
C MET A 141 1.61 16.46 -30.95
N LYS A 142 1.12 15.27 -30.62
CA LYS A 142 -0.31 14.94 -30.66
C LYS A 142 -1.11 15.82 -29.73
N MET A 143 -0.65 16.03 -28.50
CA MET A 143 -1.32 16.91 -27.54
C MET A 143 -1.42 18.36 -28.01
N LEU A 144 -0.47 18.84 -28.80
CA LEU A 144 -0.42 20.21 -29.31
C LEU A 144 -1.11 20.39 -30.66
N THR A 145 -1.44 19.30 -31.37
CA THR A 145 -2.05 19.34 -32.71
C THR A 145 -3.51 18.90 -32.72
N MET A 146 -3.87 17.99 -31.82
CA MET A 146 -5.16 17.30 -31.83
C MET A 146 -5.99 17.67 -30.58
N PRO A 147 -7.04 18.53 -30.71
CA PRO A 147 -7.82 18.99 -29.54
C PRO A 147 -8.43 17.87 -28.68
N GLY A 148 -8.82 16.76 -29.30
CA GLY A 148 -9.40 15.61 -28.60
C GLY A 148 -8.37 14.67 -27.98
N TYR A 149 -7.06 14.82 -28.24
CA TYR A 149 -6.08 13.83 -27.83
C TYR A 149 -5.88 13.78 -26.31
N PHE A 150 -5.62 14.92 -25.69
CA PHE A 150 -5.43 14.98 -24.24
C PHE A 150 -6.70 14.56 -23.47
N PRO A 151 -7.92 15.06 -23.78
CA PRO A 151 -9.09 14.73 -22.98
C PRO A 151 -9.64 13.32 -23.18
N GLU A 152 -9.52 12.75 -24.39
CA GLU A 152 -10.19 11.49 -24.74
C GLU A 152 -9.25 10.29 -24.83
N GLN A 153 -8.05 10.50 -25.30
CA GLN A 153 -7.19 9.38 -25.72
C GLN A 153 -6.00 9.15 -24.79
N LEU A 154 -5.59 10.21 -24.09
CA LEU A 154 -4.50 10.07 -23.12
C LEU A 154 -5.04 9.39 -21.86
N PRO A 155 -4.38 8.34 -21.32
CA PRO A 155 -4.76 7.72 -20.06
C PRO A 155 -4.81 8.73 -18.91
N TRP A 156 -5.67 8.50 -17.92
CA TRP A 156 -5.90 9.44 -16.82
C TRP A 156 -4.62 9.73 -16.02
N ASP A 157 -3.78 8.71 -15.80
CA ASP A 157 -2.51 8.81 -15.09
C ASP A 157 -1.48 9.68 -15.85
N ALA A 158 -1.42 9.53 -17.18
CA ALA A 158 -0.59 10.37 -18.03
C ALA A 158 -1.10 11.82 -18.04
N ARG A 159 -2.43 12.04 -18.13
CA ARG A 159 -3.02 13.38 -18.00
C ARG A 159 -2.65 14.05 -16.69
N ARG A 160 -2.80 13.31 -15.59
CA ARG A 160 -2.46 13.79 -14.25
C ARG A 160 -0.98 14.17 -14.15
N THR A 161 -0.09 13.32 -14.66
CA THR A 161 1.35 13.58 -14.66
C THR A 161 1.69 14.89 -15.37
N ILE A 162 1.10 15.13 -16.55
CA ILE A 162 1.33 16.36 -17.31
C ILE A 162 0.78 17.58 -16.57
N LEU A 163 -0.40 17.48 -15.97
CA LEU A 163 -0.97 18.58 -15.21
C LEU A 163 -0.12 18.94 -13.99
N LEU A 164 0.47 17.95 -13.33
CA LEU A 164 1.41 18.15 -12.24
C LEU A 164 2.74 18.77 -12.74
N GLU A 165 3.22 18.38 -13.92
CA GLU A 165 4.39 19.01 -14.55
C GLU A 165 4.16 20.51 -14.78
N ILE A 166 2.96 20.88 -15.27
CA ILE A 166 2.59 22.28 -15.58
C ILE A 166 2.42 23.14 -14.33
N CYS A 167 1.79 22.58 -13.31
CA CYS A 167 1.35 23.34 -12.13
C CYS A 167 2.30 23.19 -10.94
N GLY A 168 3.17 22.17 -10.95
CA GLY A 168 3.94 21.73 -9.82
C GLY A 168 3.07 21.00 -8.79
N ASP A 169 3.68 20.15 -7.98
CA ASP A 169 3.01 19.53 -6.84
C ASP A 169 2.78 20.56 -5.72
N VAL A 170 1.85 20.26 -4.83
CA VAL A 170 1.60 21.07 -3.64
C VAL A 170 2.50 20.54 -2.52
N ASP A 171 3.36 21.38 -1.99
CA ASP A 171 4.24 21.06 -0.87
C ASP A 171 3.43 20.73 0.38
N ASP A 172 3.83 19.68 1.08
CA ASP A 172 3.11 19.19 2.26
C ASP A 172 3.06 20.22 3.39
N ASN A 173 4.09 21.05 3.53
CA ASN A 173 4.08 22.13 4.54
C ASN A 173 3.08 23.22 4.19
N MET A 174 2.89 23.50 2.90
CA MET A 174 1.83 24.43 2.45
C MET A 174 0.44 23.88 2.77
N VAL A 175 0.22 22.58 2.59
CA VAL A 175 -1.05 21.93 2.95
C VAL A 175 -1.31 22.06 4.44
N ILE A 176 -0.31 21.75 5.26
CA ILE A 176 -0.40 21.84 6.73
C ILE A 176 -0.67 23.29 7.15
N ALA A 177 0.05 24.26 6.58
CA ALA A 177 -0.13 25.66 6.90
C ALA A 177 -1.48 26.24 6.46
N SER A 178 -2.12 25.65 5.43
CA SER A 178 -3.41 26.13 4.91
C SER A 178 -4.60 25.79 5.79
N THR A 179 -4.47 24.86 6.71
CA THR A 179 -5.56 24.33 7.52
C THR A 179 -5.11 24.21 8.98
N PRO A 180 -5.64 25.05 9.89
CA PRO A 180 -5.19 25.11 11.29
C PRO A 180 -5.23 23.76 12.01
N GLU A 181 -6.21 22.92 11.70
CA GLU A 181 -6.39 21.60 12.29
C GLU A 181 -5.24 20.63 11.95
N LEU A 182 -4.54 20.85 10.83
CA LEU A 182 -3.42 20.03 10.41
C LEU A 182 -2.10 20.35 11.13
N LYS A 183 -2.09 21.35 11.98
CA LYS A 183 -0.89 21.79 12.73
C LYS A 183 -0.22 20.63 13.46
N ASP A 184 -1.01 19.73 14.03
CA ASP A 184 -0.51 18.64 14.87
C ASP A 184 -0.15 17.39 14.04
N LEU A 185 -0.53 17.31 12.75
CA LEU A 185 -0.26 16.17 11.88
C LEU A 185 1.22 15.74 11.86
N PRO A 186 2.21 16.66 11.79
CA PRO A 186 3.63 16.27 11.79
C PRO A 186 4.07 15.47 13.01
N GLU A 187 3.46 15.71 14.18
CA GLU A 187 3.72 14.97 15.42
C GLU A 187 3.19 13.54 15.32
N TYR A 188 1.99 13.36 14.75
CA TYR A 188 1.40 12.04 14.55
C TYR A 188 2.16 11.20 13.52
N LEU A 189 2.73 11.82 12.51
CA LEU A 189 3.51 11.13 11.48
C LEU A 189 4.93 10.78 11.95
N GLN A 190 5.38 11.28 13.09
CA GLN A 190 6.73 11.04 13.57
C GLN A 190 6.97 9.55 13.87
N MET A 191 8.08 9.02 13.36
CA MET A 191 8.45 7.63 13.63
C MET A 191 8.95 7.48 15.07
N PRO A 192 8.55 6.42 15.78
CA PRO A 192 9.05 6.15 17.12
C PRO A 192 10.58 6.10 17.16
N GLY A 193 11.19 6.83 18.07
CA GLY A 193 12.64 6.90 18.24
C GLY A 193 13.40 7.77 17.25
N SER A 194 12.73 8.46 16.34
CA SER A 194 13.36 9.40 15.41
C SER A 194 12.73 10.79 15.51
N THR A 195 13.56 11.82 15.51
CA THR A 195 13.11 13.23 15.45
C THR A 195 13.04 13.76 14.02
N ILE A 196 13.59 13.02 13.06
CA ILE A 196 13.77 13.45 11.66
C ILE A 196 12.87 12.66 10.72
N GLN A 197 12.72 11.35 10.94
CA GLN A 197 11.96 10.46 10.05
C GLN A 197 10.47 10.50 10.39
N ARG A 198 9.66 10.58 9.34
CA ARG A 198 8.21 10.57 9.43
C ARG A 198 7.64 9.47 8.53
N TYR A 199 6.53 8.90 8.98
CA TYR A 199 5.71 8.04 8.12
C TYR A 199 5.09 8.87 7.00
N SER A 200 4.87 8.24 5.86
CA SER A 200 3.91 8.78 4.90
C SER A 200 2.50 8.75 5.51
N VAL A 201 1.63 9.63 5.02
CA VAL A 201 0.21 9.63 5.44
C VAL A 201 -0.45 8.27 5.24
N GLU A 202 -0.12 7.59 4.15
CA GLU A 202 -0.66 6.26 3.84
C GLU A 202 -0.12 5.16 4.76
N ASP A 203 1.18 5.19 5.07
CA ASP A 203 1.78 4.22 5.97
C ASP A 203 1.26 4.40 7.38
N TYR A 204 1.14 5.66 7.85
CA TYR A 204 0.54 5.94 9.14
C TYR A 204 -0.89 5.40 9.25
N LYS A 205 -1.73 5.64 8.24
CA LYS A 205 -3.11 5.12 8.21
C LYS A 205 -3.16 3.61 8.33
N LYS A 206 -2.29 2.89 7.62
CA LYS A 206 -2.19 1.42 7.69
C LYS A 206 -1.78 0.95 9.08
N ILE A 207 -0.74 1.56 9.64
CA ILE A 207 -0.23 1.24 10.99
C ILE A 207 -1.31 1.55 12.04
N ALA A 208 -1.93 2.72 11.96
CA ALA A 208 -2.97 3.12 12.88
C ALA A 208 -4.17 2.17 12.83
N GLN A 209 -4.61 1.75 11.63
CA GLN A 209 -5.72 0.83 11.46
C GLN A 209 -5.42 -0.54 12.07
N THR A 210 -4.23 -1.08 11.87
CA THR A 210 -3.79 -2.34 12.47
C THR A 210 -3.74 -2.21 13.99
N THR A 211 -3.12 -1.14 14.50
CA THR A 211 -3.00 -0.89 15.93
C THR A 211 -4.37 -0.68 16.59
N LYS A 212 -5.30 0.05 15.96
CA LYS A 212 -6.69 0.22 16.42
C LYS A 212 -7.40 -1.12 16.53
N THR A 213 -7.21 -1.99 15.55
CA THR A 213 -7.80 -3.33 15.56
C THR A 213 -7.31 -4.15 16.75
N ASP A 214 -6.01 -4.10 17.03
CA ASP A 214 -5.42 -4.82 18.15
C ASP A 214 -5.84 -4.22 19.50
N ILE A 215 -5.87 -2.89 19.63
CA ILE A 215 -6.39 -2.21 20.82
C ILE A 215 -7.86 -2.58 21.07
N ASN A 216 -8.68 -2.56 20.02
CA ASN A 216 -10.09 -2.89 20.16
C ASN A 216 -10.30 -4.33 20.66
N LYS A 217 -9.52 -5.30 20.17
CA LYS A 217 -9.53 -6.67 20.70
C LYS A 217 -9.17 -6.72 22.18
N GLN A 218 -8.17 -5.91 22.60
CA GLN A 218 -7.76 -5.84 23.99
C GLN A 218 -8.87 -5.23 24.86
N ILE A 219 -9.47 -4.12 24.42
CA ILE A 219 -10.60 -3.48 25.12
C ILE A 219 -11.78 -4.46 25.25
N GLN A 220 -12.13 -5.15 24.16
CA GLN A 220 -13.22 -6.13 24.16
C GLN A 220 -12.98 -7.32 25.11
N ALA A 221 -11.72 -7.67 25.38
CA ALA A 221 -11.37 -8.74 26.30
C ALA A 221 -11.43 -8.31 27.78
N ILE A 222 -11.32 -7.01 28.08
CA ILE A 222 -11.28 -6.49 29.46
C ILE A 222 -12.57 -6.76 30.23
N PRO A 223 -13.78 -6.52 29.70
CA PRO A 223 -15.04 -6.79 30.43
C PRO A 223 -15.13 -8.25 30.89
N GLY A 224 -14.73 -9.21 30.04
CA GLY A 224 -14.71 -10.62 30.40
C GLY A 224 -13.73 -10.92 31.55
N ARG A 225 -12.56 -10.27 31.55
CA ARG A 225 -11.56 -10.40 32.61
C ARG A 225 -12.01 -9.73 33.92
N ILE A 226 -12.71 -8.61 33.83
CA ILE A 226 -13.33 -7.94 34.99
C ILE A 226 -14.43 -8.83 35.59
N ASP A 227 -15.26 -9.42 34.73
CA ASP A 227 -16.32 -10.34 35.16
C ASP A 227 -15.73 -11.58 35.84
N GLU A 228 -14.66 -12.17 35.26
CA GLU A 228 -13.90 -13.27 35.89
C GLU A 228 -13.35 -12.86 37.26
N ALA A 229 -12.67 -11.72 37.34
CA ALA A 229 -12.11 -11.22 38.60
C ALA A 229 -13.21 -10.88 39.61
N THR A 230 -14.34 -10.35 39.14
CA THR A 230 -15.52 -10.03 39.99
C THR A 230 -16.14 -11.29 40.59
N ARG A 231 -16.29 -12.36 39.79
CA ARG A 231 -16.78 -13.67 40.27
C ARG A 231 -15.80 -14.36 41.22
N ALA A 232 -14.51 -14.05 41.07
CA ALA A 232 -13.47 -14.58 41.95
C ALA A 232 -13.41 -13.86 43.31
N ILE A 233 -14.14 -12.75 43.52
CA ILE A 233 -14.22 -12.07 44.80
C ILE A 233 -15.07 -12.96 45.74
N PRO A 234 -14.47 -13.51 46.81
CA PRO A 234 -15.23 -14.23 47.78
C PRO A 234 -16.16 -13.29 48.52
N ASP A 235 -17.32 -13.83 48.99
CA ASP A 235 -18.20 -13.06 49.84
C ASP A 235 -17.51 -12.71 51.14
N THR A 236 -17.34 -11.43 51.38
CA THR A 236 -16.75 -10.86 52.59
C THR A 236 -17.71 -9.96 53.35
N THR A 237 -19.03 -10.12 53.05
CA THR A 237 -20.07 -9.31 53.68
C THR A 237 -20.07 -9.52 55.20
N GLY A 238 -20.00 -8.43 55.95
CA GLY A 238 -19.99 -8.47 57.42
C GLY A 238 -18.67 -8.91 58.06
N ILE A 239 -17.60 -9.06 57.28
CA ILE A 239 -16.27 -9.42 57.79
C ILE A 239 -15.47 -8.14 58.02
N ASP A 240 -15.18 -7.83 59.28
CA ASP A 240 -14.26 -6.71 59.65
C ASP A 240 -12.84 -7.25 59.89
N PRO A 241 -11.85 -6.82 59.10
CA PRO A 241 -10.46 -7.22 59.29
C PRO A 241 -9.90 -6.97 60.68
N ALA A 242 -10.29 -5.81 61.28
CA ALA A 242 -9.84 -5.44 62.62
C ALA A 242 -10.45 -6.32 63.72
N GLU A 243 -11.69 -6.77 63.51
CA GLU A 243 -12.35 -7.74 64.41
C GLU A 243 -11.71 -9.15 64.32
N ILE A 244 -11.35 -9.57 63.08
CA ILE A 244 -10.67 -10.85 62.89
C ILE A 244 -9.31 -10.86 63.60
N ASP A 245 -8.52 -9.80 63.43
CA ASP A 245 -7.22 -9.69 64.09
C ASP A 245 -7.36 -9.66 65.59
N LYS A 246 -8.38 -8.97 66.13
CA LYS A 246 -8.68 -9.02 67.58
C LYS A 246 -9.12 -10.43 68.02
N LYS A 247 -9.96 -11.10 67.25
CA LYS A 247 -10.38 -12.48 67.56
C LYS A 247 -9.20 -13.43 67.53
N ILE A 248 -8.33 -13.38 66.53
CA ILE A 248 -7.12 -14.20 66.48
C ILE A 248 -6.22 -13.91 67.66
N ALA A 249 -6.02 -12.65 68.02
CA ALA A 249 -5.22 -12.27 69.20
C ALA A 249 -5.85 -12.80 70.52
N ALA A 250 -7.18 -12.67 70.65
CA ALA A 250 -7.91 -13.18 71.82
C ALA A 250 -7.81 -14.72 71.94
N ILE A 251 -8.06 -15.45 70.84
CA ILE A 251 -7.93 -16.88 70.78
C ILE A 251 -6.52 -17.35 71.13
N ASN A 252 -5.52 -16.65 70.59
CA ASN A 252 -4.12 -16.96 70.91
C ASN A 252 -3.75 -16.69 72.37
N ALA A 253 -4.28 -15.60 72.94
CA ALA A 253 -4.05 -15.28 74.35
C ALA A 253 -4.77 -16.31 75.28
N GLU A 254 -5.98 -16.71 74.93
CA GLU A 254 -6.73 -17.75 75.66
C GLU A 254 -6.00 -19.12 75.53
N ARG A 255 -5.55 -19.48 74.35
CA ARG A 255 -4.77 -20.68 74.13
C ARG A 255 -3.48 -20.67 74.98
N GLU A 256 -2.73 -19.52 74.96
CA GLU A 256 -1.53 -19.39 75.78
C GLU A 256 -1.79 -19.50 77.27
N ALA A 257 -2.94 -18.94 77.74
CA ALA A 257 -3.35 -19.11 79.12
C ALA A 257 -3.68 -20.58 79.47
N LEU A 258 -4.39 -21.29 78.59
CA LEU A 258 -4.68 -22.72 78.79
C LEU A 258 -3.40 -23.56 78.70
N GLU A 259 -2.48 -23.22 77.80
CA GLU A 259 -1.16 -23.85 77.70
C GLU A 259 -0.36 -23.66 78.98
N GLN A 260 -0.36 -22.44 79.57
CA GLN A 260 0.23 -22.15 80.86
C GLN A 260 -0.46 -22.91 82.00
N GLN A 261 -1.79 -23.01 81.98
CA GLN A 261 -2.54 -23.76 82.96
C GLN A 261 -2.25 -25.25 82.86
N LYS A 262 -2.24 -25.76 81.65
CA LYS A 262 -1.79 -27.13 81.35
C LYS A 262 -0.38 -27.38 81.84
N ALA A 263 0.56 -26.43 81.58
CA ALA A 263 1.93 -26.51 82.05
C ALA A 263 2.04 -26.55 83.59
N ARG A 264 1.15 -25.77 84.30
CA ARG A 264 1.10 -25.82 85.77
C ARG A 264 0.61 -27.16 86.30
N TYR A 265 -0.43 -27.75 85.73
CA TYR A 265 -0.87 -29.11 86.09
C TYR A 265 0.21 -30.13 85.83
N LEU A 266 0.96 -29.92 84.76
CA LEU A 266 2.07 -30.78 84.36
C LEU A 266 3.33 -30.60 85.23
N ALA A 267 3.56 -29.39 85.77
CA ALA A 267 4.70 -29.10 86.66
C ALA A 267 4.49 -29.53 88.10
N GLY A 268 3.22 -29.87 88.51
CA GLY A 268 2.90 -30.38 89.84
C GLY A 268 3.24 -31.84 90.10
N ASP A 269 3.60 -32.66 89.09
CA ASP A 269 4.01 -34.03 89.16
C ASP A 269 5.46 -34.21 88.76
N SER A 270 6.39 -34.35 89.74
CA SER A 270 7.81 -34.32 89.50
C SER A 270 8.33 -35.51 88.68
N SER A 271 7.53 -36.57 88.47
CA SER A 271 7.92 -37.75 87.68
C SER A 271 7.63 -37.65 86.23
N THR A 272 6.64 -36.79 85.86
CA THR A 272 6.20 -36.57 84.47
C THR A 272 6.71 -35.25 83.90
N ALA A 273 7.21 -34.32 84.76
CA ALA A 273 7.61 -32.96 84.33
C ALA A 273 8.77 -32.99 83.32
N ASP A 274 9.67 -33.94 83.43
CA ASP A 274 10.81 -34.06 82.54
C ASP A 274 10.40 -34.62 81.15
N ILE A 275 9.47 -35.61 81.14
CA ILE A 275 8.95 -36.20 79.92
C ILE A 275 8.10 -35.13 79.16
N ARG A 276 7.36 -34.33 79.87
CA ARG A 276 6.54 -33.25 79.30
C ARG A 276 7.37 -32.10 78.71
N LYS A 277 8.47 -31.77 79.35
CA LYS A 277 9.42 -30.84 78.82
C LYS A 277 9.97 -31.35 77.48
N ARG A 278 10.34 -32.60 77.40
CA ARG A 278 10.81 -33.25 76.18
C ARG A 278 9.75 -33.29 75.09
N ILE A 279 8.47 -33.51 75.43
CA ILE A 279 7.32 -33.41 74.48
C ILE A 279 7.19 -32.01 73.97
N SER A 280 7.19 -30.97 74.83
CA SER A 280 7.08 -29.57 74.43
C SER A 280 8.24 -29.15 73.53
N GLU A 281 9.48 -29.53 73.84
CA GLU A 281 10.65 -29.31 73.03
C GLU A 281 10.55 -29.99 71.68
N ALA A 282 10.06 -31.24 71.64
CA ALA A 282 9.83 -31.95 70.38
C ALA A 282 8.72 -31.30 69.50
N GLN A 283 7.62 -30.82 70.13
CA GLN A 283 6.56 -30.11 69.43
C GLN A 283 7.01 -28.74 68.89
N ALA A 284 7.80 -28.00 69.67
CA ALA A 284 8.41 -26.75 69.22
C ALA A 284 9.33 -26.99 68.03
N LYS A 285 10.11 -28.04 68.08
CA LYS A 285 11.02 -28.44 67.01
C LYS A 285 10.26 -28.87 65.73
N LEU A 286 9.12 -29.55 65.88
CA LEU A 286 8.27 -29.92 64.77
C LEU A 286 7.66 -28.66 64.09
N ALA A 287 7.26 -27.66 64.89
CA ALA A 287 6.75 -26.38 64.37
C ALA A 287 7.86 -25.59 63.66
N GLU A 288 9.08 -25.58 64.19
CA GLU A 288 10.23 -24.96 63.54
C GLU A 288 10.58 -25.66 62.21
N LEU A 289 10.62 -26.99 62.18
CA LEU A 289 10.84 -27.76 60.97
C LEU A 289 9.76 -27.51 59.91
N ARG A 290 8.50 -27.33 60.34
CA ARG A 290 7.40 -27.01 59.46
C ARG A 290 7.55 -25.62 58.84
N ALA A 291 7.96 -24.63 59.62
CA ALA A 291 8.22 -23.29 59.17
C ALA A 291 9.41 -23.23 58.19
N ASP A 292 10.51 -23.88 58.56
CA ASP A 292 11.73 -23.98 57.74
C ASP A 292 11.47 -24.71 56.41
N TYR A 293 10.65 -25.77 56.48
CA TYR A 293 10.22 -26.49 55.27
C TYR A 293 9.38 -25.62 54.35
N ALA A 294 8.44 -24.83 54.87
CA ALA A 294 7.60 -23.92 54.12
C ALA A 294 8.42 -22.81 53.50
N GLU A 295 9.40 -22.24 54.22
CA GLU A 295 10.30 -21.22 53.74
C GLU A 295 11.21 -21.74 52.62
N LYS A 296 11.86 -22.91 52.81
CA LYS A 296 12.74 -23.52 51.82
C LYS A 296 12.00 -23.91 50.52
N THR A 297 10.81 -24.45 50.65
CA THR A 297 9.96 -24.81 49.49
C THR A 297 9.44 -23.59 48.74
N SER A 298 9.09 -22.51 49.43
CA SER A 298 8.66 -21.26 48.82
C SER A 298 9.82 -20.57 48.11
N ALA A 299 11.01 -20.53 48.76
CA ALA A 299 12.17 -19.84 48.18
C ALA A 299 12.72 -20.57 46.93
N ALA A 300 12.78 -21.91 46.95
CA ALA A 300 13.27 -22.68 45.83
C ALA A 300 12.42 -22.53 44.57
N ASN A 301 11.12 -22.60 44.74
CA ASN A 301 10.21 -22.44 43.60
C ASN A 301 10.07 -20.96 43.14
N SER A 302 10.17 -19.99 44.06
CA SER A 302 10.11 -18.57 43.75
C SER A 302 11.23 -18.13 42.80
N THR A 303 12.44 -18.58 43.04
CA THR A 303 13.60 -18.27 42.18
C THR A 303 13.41 -18.83 40.77
N ILE A 304 12.96 -20.07 40.67
CA ILE A 304 12.72 -20.74 39.39
C ILE A 304 11.55 -20.08 38.66
N LEU A 305 10.46 -19.71 39.35
CA LEU A 305 9.32 -19.03 38.77
C LEU A 305 9.70 -17.63 38.25
N ASN A 306 10.55 -16.89 38.98
CA ASN A 306 11.05 -15.62 38.52
C ASN A 306 11.93 -15.78 37.25
N GLN A 307 12.76 -16.78 37.21
CA GLN A 307 13.55 -17.11 36.03
C GLN A 307 12.65 -17.48 34.82
N ILE A 308 11.64 -18.31 35.07
CA ILE A 308 10.65 -18.67 34.03
C ILE A 308 9.94 -17.41 33.49
N ASN A 309 9.54 -16.49 34.37
CA ASN A 309 8.86 -15.26 33.93
C ASN A 309 9.79 -14.34 33.14
N ALA A 310 11.04 -14.22 33.54
CA ALA A 310 12.04 -13.44 32.79
C ALA A 310 12.24 -14.02 31.37
N ILE A 311 12.50 -15.35 31.29
CA ILE A 311 12.70 -16.05 30.02
C ILE A 311 11.43 -15.99 29.16
N LYS A 312 10.25 -16.07 29.77
CA LYS A 312 8.97 -15.93 29.06
C LYS A 312 8.81 -14.55 28.41
N THR A 313 9.25 -13.50 29.07
CA THR A 313 9.26 -12.15 28.51
C THR A 313 10.22 -12.05 27.33
N GLU A 314 11.41 -12.64 27.44
CA GLU A 314 12.37 -12.71 26.34
C GLU A 314 11.82 -13.51 25.14
N SER A 315 11.19 -14.66 25.41
CA SER A 315 10.53 -15.47 24.39
C SER A 315 9.46 -14.70 23.62
N ILE A 316 8.58 -14.00 24.35
CA ILE A 316 7.54 -13.15 23.72
C ILE A 316 8.19 -12.06 22.86
N GLY A 317 9.28 -11.46 23.33
CA GLY A 317 10.05 -10.50 22.55
C GLY A 317 10.61 -11.09 21.24
N ALA A 318 11.17 -12.27 21.31
CA ALA A 318 11.69 -13.00 20.15
C ALA A 318 10.58 -13.38 19.16
N ILE A 319 9.44 -13.89 19.66
CA ILE A 319 8.26 -14.22 18.84
C ILE A 319 7.74 -12.99 18.08
N ASN A 320 7.67 -11.84 18.75
CA ASN A 320 7.22 -10.63 18.10
C ASN A 320 8.19 -10.20 16.98
N LYS A 321 9.49 -10.23 17.25
CA LYS A 321 10.51 -9.93 16.24
C LYS A 321 10.46 -10.90 15.04
N ALA A 322 10.26 -12.18 15.31
CA ALA A 322 10.10 -13.21 14.28
C ALA A 322 8.86 -12.92 13.40
N ARG A 323 7.75 -12.54 14.04
CA ARG A 323 6.51 -12.19 13.34
C ARG A 323 6.69 -10.94 12.45
N ASP A 324 7.37 -9.93 12.98
CA ASP A 324 7.62 -8.71 12.22
C ASP A 324 8.54 -9.00 11.03
N ALA A 325 9.58 -9.79 11.24
CA ALA A 325 10.45 -10.24 10.15
C ALA A 325 9.68 -11.05 9.09
N ARG A 326 8.75 -11.92 9.48
CA ARG A 326 7.88 -12.67 8.55
C ARG A 326 6.96 -11.76 7.74
N ASN A 327 6.37 -10.75 8.39
CA ASN A 327 5.55 -9.77 7.71
C ASN A 327 6.36 -8.99 6.65
N ASP A 328 7.60 -8.65 7.01
CA ASP A 328 8.52 -8.00 6.07
C ASP A 328 8.92 -8.92 4.92
N ILE A 329 9.16 -10.19 5.19
CA ILE A 329 9.39 -11.23 4.17
C ILE A 329 8.22 -11.31 3.20
N GLU A 330 6.98 -11.38 3.70
CA GLU A 330 5.80 -11.43 2.85
C GLU A 330 5.65 -10.18 1.98
N ARG A 331 5.99 -9.01 2.54
CA ARG A 331 6.01 -7.76 1.79
C ARG A 331 7.05 -7.82 0.67
N LYS A 332 8.25 -8.26 1.00
CA LYS A 332 9.36 -8.40 0.05
C LYS A 332 9.09 -9.48 -1.00
N HIS A 333 8.42 -10.56 -0.64
CA HIS A 333 7.99 -11.57 -1.62
C HIS A 333 6.98 -11.03 -2.63
N ARG A 334 6.02 -10.23 -2.17
CA ARG A 334 5.07 -9.56 -3.09
C ARG A 334 5.79 -8.59 -4.03
N GLU A 335 6.77 -7.86 -3.51
CA GLU A 335 7.61 -6.97 -4.31
C GLU A 335 8.43 -7.77 -5.33
N LEU A 336 9.04 -8.87 -4.90
CA LEU A 336 9.80 -9.79 -5.74
C LEU A 336 8.95 -10.39 -6.86
N THR A 337 7.77 -10.91 -6.50
CA THR A 337 6.84 -11.50 -7.46
C THR A 337 6.45 -10.48 -8.52
N ARG A 338 6.05 -9.28 -8.09
CA ARG A 338 5.70 -8.20 -9.02
C ARG A 338 6.85 -7.84 -9.96
N MET A 339 8.07 -7.79 -9.43
CA MET A 339 9.24 -7.52 -10.28
C MET A 339 9.58 -8.67 -11.22
N GLN A 340 9.39 -9.90 -10.75
CA GLN A 340 9.62 -11.08 -11.60
C GLN A 340 8.58 -11.17 -12.71
N GLU A 341 7.30 -10.97 -12.38
CA GLU A 341 6.20 -10.93 -13.34
C GLU A 341 6.43 -9.82 -14.38
N LEU A 342 6.79 -8.61 -13.90
CA LEU A 342 7.11 -7.52 -14.80
C LEU A 342 8.30 -7.86 -15.71
N ARG A 343 9.32 -8.50 -15.14
CA ARG A 343 10.47 -8.94 -15.90
C ARG A 343 10.11 -10.01 -16.93
N GLU A 344 9.28 -10.96 -16.54
CA GLU A 344 8.82 -12.03 -17.42
C GLU A 344 7.98 -11.47 -18.56
N GLN A 345 7.06 -10.55 -18.25
CA GLN A 345 6.31 -9.80 -19.26
C GLN A 345 7.22 -9.08 -20.23
N LEU A 346 8.21 -8.36 -19.71
CA LEU A 346 9.18 -7.65 -20.55
C LEU A 346 10.07 -8.59 -21.35
N LEU A 347 10.40 -9.75 -20.81
CA LEU A 347 11.12 -10.78 -21.54
C LEU A 347 10.26 -11.42 -22.63
N GLN A 348 8.98 -11.64 -22.34
CA GLN A 348 8.01 -12.12 -23.32
C GLN A 348 7.82 -11.08 -24.43
N GLU A 349 7.56 -9.82 -24.07
CA GLU A 349 7.50 -8.70 -25.02
C GLU A 349 8.78 -8.61 -25.87
N TYR A 350 9.93 -8.76 -25.19
CA TYR A 350 11.22 -8.76 -25.90
C TYR A 350 11.35 -9.92 -26.87
N THR A 351 10.94 -11.14 -26.45
CA THR A 351 11.02 -12.35 -27.27
C THR A 351 10.04 -12.27 -28.44
N GLU A 352 8.84 -11.74 -28.18
CA GLU A 352 7.84 -11.50 -29.22
C GLU A 352 8.40 -10.54 -30.28
N VAL A 353 8.91 -9.40 -29.84
CA VAL A 353 9.52 -8.43 -30.75
C VAL A 353 10.78 -9.01 -31.40
N GLN A 354 11.58 -9.80 -30.67
CA GLN A 354 12.76 -10.47 -31.22
C GLN A 354 12.37 -11.50 -32.30
N SER A 355 11.25 -12.19 -32.09
CA SER A 355 10.74 -13.20 -33.04
C SER A 355 10.07 -12.59 -34.26
N GLU A 356 9.69 -11.31 -34.19
CA GLU A 356 9.14 -10.61 -35.36
C GLU A 356 10.10 -10.81 -36.54
N ARG A 357 9.65 -11.49 -37.54
CA ARG A 357 10.42 -11.70 -38.78
C ARG A 357 9.87 -10.81 -39.85
N TRP A 358 10.74 -10.37 -40.66
CA TRP A 358 10.34 -9.73 -41.90
C TRP A 358 9.48 -10.71 -42.71
N SER A 359 8.29 -10.29 -43.09
CA SER A 359 7.43 -11.09 -43.98
C SER A 359 7.73 -10.72 -45.42
N GLU A 360 7.96 -11.72 -46.21
CA GLU A 360 8.13 -11.54 -47.66
C GLU A 360 6.84 -10.99 -48.31
N ASP A 361 5.71 -11.14 -47.66
CA ASP A 361 4.45 -10.52 -48.08
C ASP A 361 4.53 -8.98 -48.07
N ALA A 362 5.43 -8.41 -47.24
CA ALA A 362 5.66 -6.97 -47.21
C ALA A 362 6.46 -6.44 -48.43
N GLU A 363 6.92 -7.32 -49.31
CA GLU A 363 7.67 -6.98 -50.52
C GLU A 363 6.77 -6.78 -51.75
N THR A 364 5.46 -6.96 -51.57
CA THR A 364 4.49 -6.79 -52.65
C THR A 364 3.43 -5.73 -52.30
N CYS A 365 2.95 -5.04 -53.29
CA CYS A 365 1.87 -4.08 -53.10
C CYS A 365 0.56 -4.81 -52.78
N PRO A 366 -0.08 -4.51 -51.62
CA PRO A 366 -1.32 -5.20 -51.23
C PRO A 366 -2.52 -4.92 -52.14
N THR A 367 -2.40 -3.90 -52.99
CA THR A 367 -3.50 -3.49 -53.88
C THR A 367 -3.40 -4.08 -55.27
N CYS A 368 -2.20 -4.27 -55.81
CA CYS A 368 -2.03 -4.74 -57.20
C CYS A 368 -1.14 -5.98 -57.33
N GLY A 369 -0.60 -6.53 -56.26
CA GLY A 369 0.18 -7.77 -56.27
C GLY A 369 1.57 -7.68 -56.92
N GLN A 370 2.02 -6.51 -57.37
CA GLN A 370 3.35 -6.33 -57.95
C GLN A 370 4.44 -6.19 -56.89
N ARG A 371 5.58 -6.79 -57.15
CA ARG A 371 6.74 -6.63 -56.27
C ARG A 371 7.26 -5.21 -56.35
N LEU A 372 7.52 -4.64 -55.19
CA LEU A 372 8.11 -3.31 -55.07
C LEU A 372 9.52 -3.26 -55.64
N PRO A 373 10.00 -2.07 -56.08
CA PRO A 373 11.39 -1.90 -56.44
C PRO A 373 12.34 -2.28 -55.32
N GLU A 374 13.48 -2.87 -55.67
CA GLU A 374 14.45 -3.41 -54.71
C GLU A 374 14.91 -2.36 -53.69
N GLU A 375 15.08 -1.09 -54.15
CA GLU A 375 15.45 0.00 -53.28
C GLU A 375 14.37 0.32 -52.17
N ASN A 376 13.12 0.10 -52.53
CA ASN A 376 12.00 0.33 -51.59
C ASN A 376 11.86 -0.87 -50.63
N ILE A 377 12.11 -2.06 -51.09
CA ILE A 377 12.14 -3.26 -50.26
C ILE A 377 13.26 -3.16 -49.22
N GLN A 378 14.44 -2.73 -49.66
CA GLN A 378 15.59 -2.58 -48.76
C GLN A 378 15.32 -1.52 -47.68
N LYS A 379 14.73 -0.39 -48.05
CA LYS A 379 14.34 0.65 -47.06
C LYS A 379 13.34 0.11 -46.05
N LEU A 380 12.36 -0.64 -46.52
CA LEU A 380 11.35 -1.21 -45.64
C LEU A 380 11.91 -2.25 -44.69
N ARG A 381 12.89 -3.06 -45.15
CA ARG A 381 13.61 -3.99 -44.28
C ARG A 381 14.44 -3.24 -43.24
N ASP A 382 15.13 -2.20 -43.68
CA ASP A 382 15.91 -1.37 -42.76
C ASP A 382 15.01 -0.69 -41.74
N ASP A 383 13.87 -0.15 -42.18
CA ASP A 383 12.87 0.46 -41.27
C ASP A 383 12.24 -0.54 -40.33
N PHE A 384 11.97 -1.76 -40.79
CA PHE A 384 11.53 -2.85 -39.92
C PHE A 384 12.58 -3.16 -38.85
N ASN A 385 13.84 -3.32 -39.28
CA ASN A 385 14.93 -3.64 -38.35
C ASN A 385 15.19 -2.50 -37.36
N ILE A 386 15.10 -1.26 -37.79
CA ILE A 386 15.26 -0.09 -36.93
C ILE A 386 14.11 0.01 -35.92
N ARG A 387 12.88 -0.20 -36.36
CA ARG A 387 11.72 -0.22 -35.46
C ARG A 387 11.83 -1.35 -34.43
N LYS A 388 12.19 -2.54 -34.91
CA LYS A 388 12.41 -3.72 -34.08
C LYS A 388 13.51 -3.44 -33.06
N SER A 389 14.64 -2.91 -33.49
CA SER A 389 15.75 -2.58 -32.60
C SER A 389 15.35 -1.55 -31.54
N LYS A 390 14.64 -0.48 -31.93
CA LYS A 390 14.16 0.53 -30.99
C LYS A 390 13.18 -0.05 -29.96
N LYS A 391 12.26 -0.92 -30.42
CA LYS A 391 11.36 -1.60 -29.51
C LYS A 391 12.14 -2.45 -28.49
N LEU A 392 13.09 -3.25 -28.99
CA LEU A 392 13.94 -4.10 -28.16
C LEU A 392 14.76 -3.28 -27.15
N GLU A 393 15.33 -2.16 -27.60
CA GLU A 393 16.07 -1.27 -26.74
C GLU A 393 15.20 -0.62 -25.68
N ALA A 394 14.00 -0.16 -26.04
CA ALA A 394 13.06 0.43 -25.09
C ALA A 394 12.61 -0.60 -24.03
N ILE A 395 12.32 -1.83 -24.44
CA ILE A 395 11.97 -2.91 -23.52
C ILE A 395 13.15 -3.23 -22.60
N ASN A 396 14.36 -3.28 -23.16
CA ASN A 396 15.57 -3.55 -22.40
C ASN A 396 15.88 -2.42 -21.39
N GLN A 397 15.76 -1.17 -21.81
CA GLN A 397 15.93 -0.01 -20.90
C GLN A 397 14.88 -0.03 -19.78
N ARG A 398 13.63 -0.32 -20.12
CA ARG A 398 12.57 -0.47 -19.12
C ARG A 398 12.86 -1.62 -18.18
N GLY A 399 13.30 -2.77 -18.70
CA GLY A 399 13.68 -3.93 -17.90
C GLY A 399 14.84 -3.64 -16.94
N ASN A 400 15.83 -2.89 -17.40
CA ASN A 400 16.95 -2.51 -16.57
C ASN A 400 16.59 -1.49 -15.48
N ARG A 401 15.65 -0.59 -15.76
CA ARG A 401 15.20 0.43 -14.81
C ARG A 401 14.20 -0.09 -13.80
N GLU A 402 13.28 -0.93 -14.23
CA GLU A 402 12.09 -1.29 -13.43
C GLU A 402 12.15 -2.72 -12.88
N ALA A 403 12.90 -3.63 -13.52
CA ALA A 403 12.99 -5.04 -13.13
C ALA A 403 14.35 -5.65 -13.48
N SER A 404 15.44 -4.95 -13.17
CA SER A 404 16.77 -5.46 -13.43
C SER A 404 17.08 -6.73 -12.62
N LYS A 405 17.99 -7.56 -13.14
CA LYS A 405 18.45 -8.74 -12.38
C LYS A 405 19.08 -8.34 -11.05
N SER A 406 19.75 -7.18 -10.99
CA SER A 406 20.36 -6.69 -9.77
C SER A 406 19.34 -6.26 -8.73
N MET A 407 18.24 -5.61 -9.15
CA MET A 407 17.15 -5.26 -8.22
C MET A 407 16.46 -6.51 -7.67
N ILE A 408 16.17 -7.48 -8.54
CA ILE A 408 15.61 -8.77 -8.13
C ILE A 408 16.58 -9.53 -7.21
N ALA A 409 17.88 -9.48 -7.49
CA ALA A 409 18.90 -10.09 -6.64
C ALA A 409 18.97 -9.40 -5.27
N ALA A 410 18.95 -8.08 -5.22
CA ALA A 410 18.93 -7.33 -3.97
C ALA A 410 17.72 -7.66 -3.11
N ILE A 411 16.52 -7.72 -3.72
CA ILE A 411 15.32 -8.11 -2.96
C ILE A 411 15.42 -9.55 -2.45
N LYS A 412 16.00 -10.46 -3.23
CA LYS A 412 16.23 -11.84 -2.78
C LYS A 412 17.23 -11.92 -1.64
N GLU A 413 18.26 -11.09 -1.67
CA GLU A 413 19.23 -10.97 -0.58
C GLU A 413 18.59 -10.39 0.67
N ASP A 414 17.76 -9.35 0.53
CA ASP A 414 16.96 -8.82 1.63
C ASP A 414 16.05 -9.90 2.25
N ILE A 415 15.35 -10.67 1.40
CA ILE A 415 14.51 -11.79 1.85
C ILE A 415 15.35 -12.81 2.61
N ALA A 416 16.47 -13.23 2.04
CA ALA A 416 17.35 -14.20 2.70
C ALA A 416 17.89 -13.68 4.05
N GLY A 417 18.22 -12.38 4.12
CA GLY A 417 18.62 -11.74 5.38
C GLY A 417 17.48 -11.73 6.41
N LEU A 418 16.27 -11.42 5.99
CA LEU A 418 15.09 -11.42 6.85
C LEU A 418 14.69 -12.85 7.26
N GLU A 419 14.81 -13.83 6.36
CA GLU A 419 14.58 -15.25 6.66
C GLU A 419 15.57 -15.76 7.71
N ALA A 420 16.84 -15.39 7.57
CA ALA A 420 17.86 -15.73 8.55
C ALA A 420 17.56 -15.07 9.90
N ALA A 421 17.15 -13.81 9.91
CA ALA A 421 16.75 -13.10 11.14
C ALA A 421 15.50 -13.72 11.76
N ALA A 422 14.47 -14.05 10.97
CA ALA A 422 13.28 -14.72 11.45
C ALA A 422 13.61 -16.08 12.06
N ALA A 423 14.43 -16.88 11.37
CA ALA A 423 14.87 -18.18 11.85
C ALA A 423 15.69 -18.08 13.14
N GLN A 424 16.52 -17.04 13.26
CA GLN A 424 17.26 -16.77 14.48
C GLN A 424 16.31 -16.48 15.65
N TYR A 425 15.36 -15.56 15.46
CA TYR A 425 14.40 -15.20 16.52
C TYR A 425 13.48 -16.38 16.89
N GLU A 426 13.11 -17.21 15.91
CA GLU A 426 12.37 -18.44 16.17
C GLU A 426 13.21 -19.46 16.96
N ALA A 427 14.48 -19.55 16.65
CA ALA A 427 15.41 -20.40 17.40
C ALA A 427 15.59 -19.87 18.84
N GLU A 428 15.72 -18.54 19.01
CA GLU A 428 15.79 -17.89 20.33
C GLU A 428 14.51 -18.16 21.14
N ALA A 429 13.34 -18.03 20.51
CA ALA A 429 12.06 -18.31 21.15
C ALA A 429 11.95 -19.79 21.56
N LYS A 430 12.33 -20.69 20.68
CA LYS A 430 12.32 -22.14 20.92
C LYS A 430 13.32 -22.56 21.99
N GLU A 431 14.49 -21.95 22.02
CA GLU A 431 15.48 -22.18 23.06
C GLU A 431 14.97 -21.63 24.40
N ALA A 432 14.31 -20.50 24.41
CA ALA A 432 13.66 -19.95 25.59
C ALA A 432 12.53 -20.88 26.09
N GLU A 433 11.69 -21.42 25.18
CA GLU A 433 10.69 -22.43 25.55
C GLU A 433 11.30 -23.70 26.16
N LYS A 434 12.38 -24.18 25.56
CA LYS A 434 13.09 -25.32 26.09
C LYS A 434 13.64 -25.05 27.49
N ARG A 435 14.25 -23.89 27.70
CA ARG A 435 14.72 -23.48 29.03
C ARG A 435 13.57 -23.35 30.04
N ILE A 436 12.41 -22.85 29.60
CA ILE A 436 11.22 -22.79 30.45
C ILE A 436 10.78 -24.20 30.85
N GLU A 437 10.79 -25.15 29.91
CA GLU A 437 10.40 -26.53 30.20
C GLU A 437 11.41 -27.23 31.09
N GLU A 438 12.70 -27.00 30.86
CA GLU A 438 13.76 -27.48 31.75
C GLU A 438 13.62 -26.91 33.16
N LEU A 439 13.32 -25.62 33.29
CA LEU A 439 13.07 -24.97 34.59
C LEU A 439 11.75 -25.45 35.21
N ARG A 440 10.71 -25.72 34.43
CA ARG A 440 9.49 -26.36 34.92
C ARG A 440 9.73 -27.77 35.44
N GLY A 441 10.62 -28.52 34.77
CA GLY A 441 11.03 -29.84 35.26
C GLY A 441 11.81 -29.80 36.58
N GLN A 442 12.37 -28.60 36.89
CA GLN A 442 13.09 -28.38 38.16
C GLN A 442 12.14 -27.89 39.28
N LEU A 443 10.89 -27.51 38.93
CA LEU A 443 9.88 -27.20 39.95
C LEU A 443 9.58 -28.48 40.72
N THR A 444 10.05 -28.54 41.92
CA THR A 444 9.72 -29.62 42.81
C THR A 444 8.31 -29.42 43.33
N THR A 445 7.45 -30.39 43.11
CA THR A 445 6.22 -30.49 43.90
C THR A 445 6.64 -31.02 45.26
N PRO A 446 6.74 -30.16 46.26
CA PRO A 446 7.15 -30.67 47.56
C PRO A 446 6.11 -31.64 48.04
N LEU A 447 6.55 -32.76 48.53
CA LEU A 447 5.70 -33.65 49.32
C LEU A 447 5.04 -32.79 50.42
N PRO A 448 3.76 -32.98 50.75
CA PRO A 448 3.17 -32.36 51.91
C PRO A 448 4.06 -32.61 53.13
N PHE A 449 4.23 -31.59 53.98
CA PHE A 449 5.16 -31.68 55.14
C PHE A 449 4.83 -32.89 56.05
N ASP A 450 3.54 -33.20 56.15
CA ASP A 450 3.04 -34.37 56.91
C ASP A 450 3.44 -35.72 56.28
N GLN A 451 3.98 -35.74 55.08
CA GLN A 451 4.51 -36.95 54.42
C GLN A 451 6.03 -37.02 54.42
N THR A 452 6.71 -36.00 54.96
CA THR A 452 8.17 -36.01 55.08
C THR A 452 8.66 -36.98 56.17
N GLU A 453 9.91 -37.43 56.05
CA GLU A 453 10.52 -38.33 57.00
C GLU A 453 10.74 -37.63 58.34
N GLU A 454 11.08 -36.35 58.31
CA GLU A 454 11.23 -35.49 59.49
C GLU A 454 9.92 -35.37 60.28
N TYR A 455 8.80 -35.18 59.59
CA TYR A 455 7.49 -35.13 60.24
C TYR A 455 7.15 -36.46 60.89
N ARG A 456 7.33 -37.57 60.17
CA ARG A 456 7.06 -38.94 60.66
C ARG A 456 7.95 -39.29 61.86
N SER A 457 9.25 -38.96 61.75
CA SER A 457 10.20 -39.20 62.82
C SER A 457 9.88 -38.41 64.08
N MET A 458 9.58 -37.10 63.93
CA MET A 458 9.22 -36.27 65.07
C MET A 458 7.87 -36.61 65.66
N THR A 459 6.90 -37.00 64.83
CA THR A 459 5.60 -37.46 65.33
C THR A 459 5.70 -38.79 66.08
N ALA A 460 6.51 -39.74 65.56
CA ALA A 460 6.79 -40.99 66.23
C ALA A 460 7.49 -40.79 67.61
N GLN A 461 8.45 -39.86 67.64
CA GLN A 461 9.13 -39.44 68.85
C GLN A 461 8.16 -38.81 69.90
N ILE A 462 7.29 -37.96 69.43
CA ILE A 462 6.22 -37.36 70.29
C ILE A 462 5.25 -38.41 70.78
N ASP A 463 4.89 -39.40 69.96
CA ASP A 463 3.95 -40.45 70.33
C ASP A 463 4.64 -41.47 71.30
N GLU A 464 5.92 -41.73 71.12
CA GLU A 464 6.72 -42.53 72.06
C GLU A 464 6.82 -41.85 73.42
N LEU A 465 7.14 -40.55 73.42
CA LEU A 465 7.18 -39.79 74.69
C LEU A 465 5.80 -39.66 75.35
N ARG A 466 4.72 -39.64 74.56
CA ARG A 466 3.34 -39.70 75.07
C ARG A 466 3.00 -41.06 75.67
N ALA A 467 3.49 -42.17 75.11
CA ALA A 467 3.30 -43.47 75.65
C ALA A 467 4.06 -43.63 76.99
N GLU A 468 5.29 -43.09 77.09
CA GLU A 468 6.01 -42.98 78.34
C GLU A 468 5.28 -42.16 79.41
N GLU A 469 4.61 -41.06 79.00
CA GLU A 469 3.79 -40.19 79.87
C GLU A 469 2.52 -40.91 80.36
N GLN A 470 1.89 -41.72 79.52
CA GLN A 470 0.71 -42.49 79.87
C GLN A 470 0.95 -43.56 80.93
N GLU A 471 2.10 -44.16 80.92
CA GLU A 471 2.51 -45.15 81.93
C GLU A 471 2.86 -44.47 83.28
N ALA A 472 3.42 -43.30 83.28
CA ALA A 472 3.85 -42.53 84.45
C ALA A 472 2.77 -41.77 85.20
N GLY A 473 1.60 -41.53 84.55
CA GLY A 473 0.61 -40.60 85.07
C GLY A 473 -0.83 -41.09 85.08
N LYS A 474 -1.27 -41.98 85.90
CA LYS A 474 -2.65 -42.47 86.01
C LYS A 474 -3.63 -41.54 86.74
N THR A 475 -3.21 -40.40 87.28
CA THR A 475 -4.10 -39.52 88.10
C THR A 475 -4.30 -38.08 87.60
N THR A 476 -3.53 -37.62 86.63
CA THR A 476 -3.66 -36.23 86.10
C THR A 476 -4.24 -36.15 84.66
N SER A 477 -4.58 -37.33 84.13
CA SER A 477 -4.88 -37.43 82.66
C SER A 477 -6.17 -36.84 82.21
N ALA A 478 -7.21 -36.76 83.07
CA ALA A 478 -8.53 -36.19 82.62
C ALA A 478 -8.50 -34.70 82.43
N GLU A 479 -7.85 -33.94 83.30
CA GLU A 479 -7.78 -32.50 83.25
C GLU A 479 -6.82 -32.04 82.13
N VAL A 480 -5.71 -32.70 81.96
CA VAL A 480 -4.79 -32.44 80.82
C VAL A 480 -5.39 -32.81 79.50
N ASN A 481 -6.20 -33.86 79.41
CA ASN A 481 -6.93 -34.19 78.19
C ASN A 481 -8.00 -33.14 77.86
N ARG A 482 -8.75 -32.70 78.88
CA ARG A 482 -9.71 -31.62 78.71
C ARG A 482 -9.05 -30.34 78.20
N LEU A 483 -7.98 -29.89 78.84
CA LEU A 483 -7.23 -28.71 78.40
C LEU A 483 -6.64 -28.89 76.98
N THR A 484 -6.24 -30.11 76.66
CA THR A 484 -5.74 -30.41 75.30
C THR A 484 -6.85 -30.30 74.25
N GLU A 485 -8.03 -30.82 74.52
CA GLU A 485 -9.19 -30.67 73.64
C GLU A 485 -9.61 -29.21 73.51
N GLU A 486 -9.61 -28.44 74.59
CA GLU A 486 -9.91 -27.01 74.56
C GLU A 486 -8.88 -26.23 73.72
N ILE A 487 -7.57 -26.54 73.87
CA ILE A 487 -6.51 -25.95 73.06
C ILE A 487 -6.68 -26.34 71.57
N HIS A 488 -7.02 -27.60 71.28
CA HIS A 488 -7.33 -28.03 69.91
C HIS A 488 -8.53 -27.32 69.33
N ALA A 489 -9.59 -27.15 70.14
CA ALA A 489 -10.76 -26.38 69.71
C ALA A 489 -10.43 -24.91 69.42
N LEU A 490 -9.51 -24.29 70.17
CA LEU A 490 -9.02 -22.95 69.92
C LEU A 490 -8.15 -22.89 68.66
N TYR A 491 -7.34 -23.90 68.39
CA TYR A 491 -6.63 -23.99 67.12
C TYR A 491 -7.58 -24.03 65.94
N ALA A 492 -8.63 -24.85 66.00
CA ALA A 492 -9.62 -24.90 64.94
C ALA A 492 -10.32 -23.53 64.72
N LYS A 493 -10.68 -22.86 65.81
CA LYS A 493 -11.25 -21.51 65.74
C LYS A 493 -10.27 -20.49 65.17
N ALA A 494 -8.98 -20.58 65.51
CA ALA A 494 -7.96 -19.71 64.97
C ALA A 494 -7.78 -19.93 63.46
N GLU A 495 -7.78 -21.15 62.99
CA GLU A 495 -7.71 -21.48 61.56
C GLU A 495 -8.95 -20.96 60.79
N GLU A 496 -10.13 -21.08 61.36
CA GLU A 496 -11.34 -20.50 60.78
C GLU A 496 -11.22 -18.96 60.58
N GLN A 497 -10.67 -18.25 61.59
CA GLN A 497 -10.44 -16.84 61.48
C GLN A 497 -9.33 -16.51 60.45
N LYS A 498 -8.31 -17.31 60.33
CA LYS A 498 -7.26 -17.17 59.30
C LYS A 498 -7.79 -17.39 57.88
N GLU A 499 -8.71 -18.35 57.72
CA GLU A 499 -9.41 -18.53 56.42
C GLU A 499 -10.19 -17.30 56.04
N LEU A 500 -10.95 -16.68 56.99
CA LEU A 500 -11.68 -15.46 56.76
C LEU A 500 -10.72 -14.30 56.35
N LYS A 501 -9.55 -14.21 57.01
CA LYS A 501 -8.50 -13.25 56.68
C LYS A 501 -7.94 -13.50 55.26
N ALA A 502 -7.75 -14.75 54.88
CA ALA A 502 -7.31 -15.13 53.53
C ALA A 502 -8.34 -14.72 52.47
N ARG A 503 -9.64 -14.94 52.77
CA ARG A 503 -10.72 -14.49 51.85
C ARG A 503 -10.70 -12.97 51.66
N LEU A 504 -10.55 -12.19 52.74
CA LEU A 504 -10.40 -10.72 52.65
C LEU A 504 -9.23 -10.31 51.77
N ARG A 505 -8.09 -11.00 51.91
CA ARG A 505 -6.89 -10.70 51.10
C ARG A 505 -7.12 -11.04 49.63
N ILE A 506 -7.80 -12.13 49.33
CA ILE A 506 -8.17 -12.47 47.96
C ILE A 506 -9.15 -11.42 47.42
N ALA A 507 -10.16 -11.01 48.20
CA ALA A 507 -11.09 -9.98 47.80
C ALA A 507 -10.38 -8.63 47.49
N ALA A 508 -9.44 -8.24 48.33
CA ALA A 508 -8.65 -7.01 48.11
C ALA A 508 -7.82 -7.11 46.82
N SER A 509 -7.10 -8.22 46.63
CA SER A 509 -6.29 -8.45 45.41
C SER A 509 -7.15 -8.46 44.12
N GLN A 510 -8.33 -9.08 44.18
CA GLN A 510 -9.22 -9.07 43.00
C GLN A 510 -9.80 -7.66 42.73
N LYS A 511 -10.09 -6.88 43.76
CA LYS A 511 -10.52 -5.48 43.58
C LYS A 511 -9.41 -4.63 42.97
N GLU A 512 -8.18 -4.79 43.44
CA GLU A 512 -6.99 -4.11 42.86
C GLU A 512 -6.83 -4.47 41.37
N ARG A 513 -6.92 -5.77 41.06
CA ARG A 513 -6.85 -6.26 39.67
C ARG A 513 -7.96 -5.65 38.79
N ILE A 514 -9.20 -5.50 39.33
CA ILE A 514 -10.29 -4.86 38.62
C ILE A 514 -9.96 -3.39 38.33
N GLU A 515 -9.39 -2.66 39.28
CA GLU A 515 -9.02 -1.27 39.06
C GLU A 515 -7.85 -1.14 38.05
N GLU A 516 -6.88 -2.02 38.10
CA GLU A 516 -5.81 -2.11 37.08
C GLU A 516 -6.39 -2.36 35.68
N LEU A 517 -7.36 -3.27 35.56
CA LEU A 517 -8.02 -3.56 34.29
C LEU A 517 -8.82 -2.35 33.77
N LYS A 518 -9.55 -1.65 34.64
CA LYS A 518 -10.25 -0.41 34.29
C LYS A 518 -9.29 0.68 33.84
N GLN A 519 -8.19 0.84 34.57
CA GLN A 519 -7.15 1.80 34.19
C GLN A 519 -6.50 1.43 32.84
N SER A 520 -6.28 0.14 32.60
CA SER A 520 -5.79 -0.35 31.31
C SER A 520 -6.79 -0.06 30.19
N GLU A 521 -8.08 -0.30 30.43
CA GLU A 521 -9.15 0.02 29.47
C GLU A 521 -9.14 1.51 29.12
N LYS A 522 -9.07 2.38 30.12
CA LYS A 522 -8.99 3.83 29.92
C LYS A 522 -7.77 4.22 29.09
N THR A 523 -6.61 3.70 29.44
CA THR A 523 -5.37 3.98 28.70
C THR A 523 -5.43 3.50 27.24
N LEU A 524 -6.03 2.32 27.02
CA LEU A 524 -6.24 1.78 25.67
C LEU A 524 -7.25 2.64 24.89
N ALA A 525 -8.33 3.09 25.53
CA ALA A 525 -9.32 3.98 24.92
C ALA A 525 -8.70 5.32 24.50
N GLU A 526 -7.94 5.95 25.39
CA GLU A 526 -7.22 7.20 25.11
C GLU A 526 -6.23 7.01 23.92
N ARG A 527 -5.53 5.87 23.90
CA ARG A 527 -4.64 5.53 22.78
C ARG A 527 -5.40 5.31 21.49
N TYR A 528 -6.57 4.67 21.56
CA TYR A 528 -7.44 4.44 20.41
C TYR A 528 -7.92 5.77 19.82
N GLU A 529 -8.43 6.67 20.68
CA GLU A 529 -8.88 8.01 20.28
C GLU A 529 -7.75 8.83 19.65
N LYS A 530 -6.56 8.75 20.23
CA LYS A 530 -5.38 9.42 19.66
C LYS A 530 -5.05 8.91 18.26
N LEU A 531 -5.10 7.59 18.04
CA LEU A 531 -4.89 7.01 16.72
C LEU A 531 -6.01 7.39 15.75
N GLU A 532 -7.24 7.43 16.20
CA GLU A 532 -8.39 7.85 15.40
C GLU A 532 -8.28 9.29 14.95
N TYR A 533 -7.91 10.17 15.88
CA TYR A 533 -7.63 11.57 15.56
C TYR A 533 -6.47 11.71 14.57
N GLY A 534 -5.40 10.92 14.72
CA GLY A 534 -4.30 10.91 13.75
C GLY A 534 -4.75 10.45 12.35
N VAL A 535 -5.63 9.44 12.27
CA VAL A 535 -6.23 9.01 10.99
C VAL A 535 -7.10 10.13 10.41
N TYR A 536 -7.92 10.77 11.22
CA TYR A 536 -8.71 11.94 10.81
C TYR A 536 -7.83 13.05 10.23
N LEU A 537 -6.73 13.38 10.88
CA LEU A 537 -5.78 14.37 10.37
C LEU A 537 -5.17 13.95 9.03
N CYS A 538 -4.85 12.69 8.86
CA CYS A 538 -4.37 12.14 7.60
C CYS A 538 -5.41 12.25 6.47
N GLU A 539 -6.68 12.01 6.77
CA GLU A 539 -7.78 12.18 5.81
C GLU A 539 -8.01 13.64 5.45
N LEU A 540 -8.00 14.49 6.46
CA LEU A 540 -8.12 15.95 6.27
C LEU A 540 -6.95 16.49 5.44
N PHE A 541 -5.73 16.03 5.70
CA PHE A 541 -4.55 16.37 4.91
C PHE A 541 -4.73 15.95 3.46
N THR A 542 -5.13 14.70 3.21
CA THR A 542 -5.35 14.19 1.86
C THR A 542 -6.42 15.00 1.14
N LYS A 543 -7.55 15.27 1.78
CA LYS A 543 -8.63 16.10 1.22
C LYS A 543 -8.16 17.52 0.92
N THR A 544 -7.41 18.11 1.82
CA THR A 544 -6.88 19.48 1.65
C THR A 544 -5.85 19.53 0.52
N LYS A 545 -4.91 18.58 0.46
CA LYS A 545 -3.92 18.47 -0.62
C LYS A 545 -4.60 18.30 -1.98
N VAL A 546 -5.59 17.42 -2.05
CA VAL A 546 -6.42 17.18 -3.23
C VAL A 546 -7.11 18.46 -3.67
N ARG A 547 -7.75 19.19 -2.74
CA ARG A 547 -8.42 20.45 -3.03
C ARG A 547 -7.45 21.50 -3.55
N MET A 548 -6.35 21.73 -2.84
CA MET A 548 -5.33 22.73 -3.23
C MET A 548 -4.72 22.41 -4.60
N LEU A 549 -4.44 21.14 -4.86
CA LEU A 549 -3.93 20.67 -6.14
C LEU A 549 -4.95 20.90 -7.26
N THR A 550 -6.20 20.54 -6.99
CA THR A 550 -7.30 20.73 -7.94
C THR A 550 -7.52 22.22 -8.24
N GLU A 551 -7.53 23.06 -7.22
CA GLU A 551 -7.66 24.52 -7.36
C GLU A 551 -6.48 25.11 -8.14
N ARG A 552 -5.26 24.69 -7.85
CA ARG A 552 -4.04 25.15 -8.54
C ARG A 552 -4.04 24.77 -10.01
N ILE A 553 -4.42 23.54 -10.32
CA ILE A 553 -4.53 23.07 -11.70
C ILE A 553 -5.67 23.80 -12.39
N ASN A 554 -6.87 23.82 -11.80
CA ASN A 554 -8.04 24.44 -12.40
C ASN A 554 -7.92 25.97 -12.51
N GLY A 555 -7.08 26.61 -11.70
CA GLY A 555 -6.76 28.03 -11.83
C GLY A 555 -5.99 28.40 -13.10
N LYS A 556 -5.39 27.42 -13.79
CA LYS A 556 -4.72 27.63 -15.08
C LYS A 556 -5.67 27.62 -16.29
N PHE A 557 -6.91 27.17 -16.07
CA PHE A 557 -7.90 26.97 -17.12
C PHE A 557 -9.17 27.81 -16.84
N LYS A 558 -9.78 28.34 -17.88
CA LYS A 558 -11.01 29.16 -17.79
C LYS A 558 -12.26 28.31 -18.04
N ASN A 559 -12.27 27.57 -19.15
CA ASN A 559 -13.42 26.81 -19.65
C ASN A 559 -13.27 25.29 -19.44
N VAL A 560 -12.19 24.86 -18.83
CA VAL A 560 -11.93 23.44 -18.52
C VAL A 560 -11.70 23.28 -17.03
N ARG A 561 -12.17 22.19 -16.50
CA ARG A 561 -11.87 21.77 -15.13
C ARG A 561 -11.38 20.32 -15.14
N PHE A 562 -10.56 19.99 -14.18
CA PHE A 562 -10.07 18.65 -14.01
C PHE A 562 -10.55 18.11 -12.68
N ARG A 563 -11.18 16.95 -12.72
CA ARG A 563 -11.47 16.16 -11.54
C ARG A 563 -10.33 15.16 -11.34
N LEU A 564 -9.44 15.46 -10.40
CA LEU A 564 -8.20 14.72 -10.20
C LEU A 564 -8.36 13.51 -9.29
N PHE A 565 -9.54 13.37 -8.68
CA PHE A 565 -9.83 12.35 -7.70
C PHE A 565 -11.29 11.94 -7.75
N GLN A 566 -11.53 10.69 -7.47
CA GLN A 566 -12.86 10.13 -7.32
C GLN A 566 -13.07 9.70 -5.86
N GLU A 567 -14.12 10.19 -5.24
CA GLU A 567 -14.54 9.71 -3.93
C GLU A 567 -15.16 8.31 -4.08
N GLN A 568 -14.70 7.38 -3.24
CA GLN A 568 -15.22 6.04 -3.16
C GLN A 568 -16.37 5.98 -2.15
N VAL A 569 -17.25 5.00 -2.30
CA VAL A 569 -18.42 4.80 -1.40
C VAL A 569 -18.01 4.64 0.07
N ASN A 570 -16.80 4.16 0.33
CA ASN A 570 -16.22 4.03 1.67
C ASN A 570 -15.55 5.31 2.20
N GLY A 571 -15.70 6.44 1.51
CA GLY A 571 -15.08 7.72 1.86
C GLY A 571 -13.58 7.83 1.50
N GLY A 572 -13.01 6.80 0.87
CA GLY A 572 -11.65 6.84 0.34
C GLY A 572 -11.56 7.72 -0.90
N ILE A 573 -10.37 8.24 -1.16
CA ILE A 573 -10.05 9.03 -2.35
C ILE A 573 -9.19 8.18 -3.26
N LYS A 574 -9.63 8.00 -4.51
CA LYS A 574 -8.86 7.33 -5.55
C LYS A 574 -8.37 8.37 -6.55
N ASP A 575 -7.13 8.24 -6.96
CA ASP A 575 -6.56 9.05 -8.02
C ASP A 575 -7.32 8.84 -9.32
N ASP A 576 -7.59 9.95 -10.01
CA ASP A 576 -8.26 10.02 -11.30
C ASP A 576 -7.72 11.24 -12.05
N CYS A 577 -8.12 11.42 -13.27
CA CYS A 577 -7.96 12.67 -14.00
C CYS A 577 -9.01 12.73 -15.12
N GLU A 578 -10.18 13.19 -14.77
CA GLU A 578 -11.25 13.37 -15.73
C GLU A 578 -11.35 14.84 -16.15
N VAL A 579 -11.49 15.04 -17.45
CA VAL A 579 -11.68 16.37 -18.02
C VAL A 579 -13.16 16.73 -17.93
N MET A 580 -13.45 17.84 -17.27
CA MET A 580 -14.79 18.33 -17.03
C MET A 580 -14.99 19.68 -17.73
N ILE A 581 -16.17 19.90 -18.24
CA ILE A 581 -16.55 21.17 -18.89
C ILE A 581 -17.63 21.84 -18.05
N PRO A 582 -17.45 23.10 -17.65
CA PRO A 582 -18.47 23.86 -16.96
C PRO A 582 -19.61 24.21 -17.94
N THR A 583 -20.85 23.98 -17.48
CA THR A 583 -22.07 24.42 -18.18
C THR A 583 -22.42 25.84 -17.79
N GLU A 584 -23.35 26.48 -18.53
CA GLU A 584 -23.84 27.83 -18.23
C GLU A 584 -24.47 27.94 -16.83
N ASP A 585 -25.05 26.83 -16.32
CA ASP A 585 -25.64 26.74 -14.98
C ASP A 585 -24.59 26.51 -13.88
N GLY A 586 -23.31 26.48 -14.24
CA GLY A 586 -22.20 26.27 -13.29
C GLY A 586 -21.95 24.80 -12.91
N ASN A 587 -22.71 23.85 -13.47
CA ASN A 587 -22.46 22.42 -13.28
C ASN A 587 -21.25 21.99 -14.10
N LEU A 588 -20.63 20.87 -13.68
CA LEU A 588 -19.54 20.25 -14.41
C LEU A 588 -20.01 18.95 -15.06
N ILE A 589 -19.82 18.84 -16.36
CA ILE A 589 -20.11 17.62 -17.10
C ILE A 589 -18.81 16.99 -17.62
N PRO A 590 -18.69 15.67 -17.65
CA PRO A 590 -17.56 15.01 -18.30
C PRO A 590 -17.42 15.43 -19.76
N PHE A 591 -16.19 15.56 -20.22
CA PHE A 591 -15.87 15.96 -21.59
C PHE A 591 -16.64 15.14 -22.64
N THR A 592 -16.79 13.83 -22.41
CA THR A 592 -17.48 12.90 -23.32
C THR A 592 -18.98 13.20 -23.49
N PHE A 593 -19.61 13.84 -22.51
CA PHE A 593 -21.04 14.19 -22.55
C PHE A 593 -21.30 15.63 -23.02
N ALA A 594 -20.24 16.41 -23.19
CA ALA A 594 -20.38 17.77 -23.67
C ALA A 594 -20.69 17.82 -25.17
N ASN A 595 -21.33 18.89 -25.62
CA ASN A 595 -21.56 19.14 -27.04
C ASN A 595 -20.24 19.38 -27.79
N ASN A 596 -20.25 19.23 -29.10
CA ASN A 596 -19.04 19.29 -29.92
C ASN A 596 -18.31 20.64 -29.79
N ALA A 597 -19.04 21.76 -29.74
CA ALA A 597 -18.45 23.08 -29.59
C ALA A 597 -17.68 23.24 -28.27
N ALA A 598 -18.27 22.78 -27.17
CA ALA A 598 -17.63 22.80 -25.86
C ALA A 598 -16.40 21.90 -25.82
N ARG A 599 -16.47 20.71 -26.42
CA ARG A 599 -15.33 19.77 -26.51
C ARG A 599 -14.16 20.36 -27.31
N ILE A 600 -14.45 20.96 -28.47
CA ILE A 600 -13.43 21.61 -29.29
C ILE A 600 -12.78 22.75 -28.50
N ASN A 601 -13.56 23.68 -27.93
CA ASN A 601 -13.00 24.81 -27.19
C ASN A 601 -12.22 24.38 -25.95
N ALA A 602 -12.67 23.33 -25.24
CA ALA A 602 -11.93 22.74 -24.13
C ALA A 602 -10.58 22.15 -24.58
N GLY A 603 -10.58 21.44 -25.71
CA GLY A 603 -9.33 20.90 -26.30
C GLY A 603 -8.37 22.02 -26.70
N LEU A 604 -8.88 23.11 -27.28
CA LEU A 604 -8.09 24.28 -27.67
C LEU A 604 -7.47 24.97 -26.44
N GLU A 605 -8.23 25.13 -25.37
CA GLU A 605 -7.69 25.71 -24.12
C GLU A 605 -6.57 24.86 -23.52
N ILE A 606 -6.75 23.56 -23.55
CA ILE A 606 -5.71 22.63 -23.10
C ILE A 606 -4.45 22.80 -23.97
N ILE A 607 -4.60 22.85 -25.29
CA ILE A 607 -3.49 23.08 -26.22
C ILE A 607 -2.79 24.40 -25.92
N ASN A 608 -3.52 25.50 -25.74
CA ASN A 608 -2.92 26.78 -25.40
C ASN A 608 -2.10 26.69 -24.11
N THR A 609 -2.67 26.10 -23.07
CA THR A 609 -1.99 25.98 -21.79
C THR A 609 -0.72 25.13 -21.91
N LEU A 610 -0.78 24.01 -22.65
CA LEU A 610 0.37 23.14 -22.90
C LEU A 610 1.44 23.83 -23.75
N SER A 611 1.03 24.54 -24.82
CA SER A 611 1.90 25.31 -25.69
C SER A 611 2.68 26.37 -24.90
N HIS A 612 1.99 27.13 -24.06
CA HIS A 612 2.64 28.12 -23.20
C HIS A 612 3.62 27.50 -22.22
N HIS A 613 3.27 26.38 -21.60
CA HIS A 613 4.14 25.72 -20.64
C HIS A 613 5.40 25.18 -21.28
N TRP A 614 5.29 24.51 -22.42
CA TRP A 614 6.45 23.91 -23.10
C TRP A 614 7.19 24.89 -24.02
N GLY A 615 6.61 26.07 -24.28
CA GLY A 615 7.17 27.04 -25.26
C GLY A 615 7.17 26.49 -26.68
N ILE A 616 6.23 25.60 -27.01
CA ILE A 616 6.16 24.90 -28.29
C ILE A 616 4.81 25.18 -28.94
N GLU A 617 4.82 25.74 -30.12
CA GLU A 617 3.63 25.96 -30.95
C GLU A 617 3.58 24.92 -32.06
N MET A 618 2.40 24.33 -32.27
CA MET A 618 2.12 23.38 -33.35
C MET A 618 0.88 23.80 -34.11
N PRO A 619 0.72 23.47 -35.40
CA PRO A 619 -0.54 23.70 -36.12
C PRO A 619 -1.64 22.82 -35.51
N VAL A 620 -2.75 23.45 -35.16
CA VAL A 620 -3.91 22.79 -34.57
C VAL A 620 -4.97 22.59 -35.64
N PHE A 621 -5.47 21.36 -35.76
CA PHE A 621 -6.55 21.04 -36.69
C PHE A 621 -7.87 20.89 -35.93
N ILE A 622 -8.91 21.52 -36.47
CA ILE A 622 -10.26 21.47 -35.92
C ILE A 622 -11.19 20.91 -37.00
N ASP A 623 -11.61 19.67 -36.78
CA ASP A 623 -12.63 19.04 -37.63
C ASP A 623 -14.03 19.43 -37.17
N ASN A 624 -14.98 19.55 -38.08
CA ASN A 624 -16.36 20.05 -37.86
C ASN A 624 -16.38 21.44 -37.20
N ALA A 625 -15.53 22.33 -37.64
CA ALA A 625 -15.38 23.66 -37.04
C ALA A 625 -16.65 24.51 -37.18
N GLU A 626 -17.53 24.22 -38.12
CA GLU A 626 -18.86 24.84 -38.27
C GLU A 626 -19.78 24.60 -37.06
N SER A 627 -19.54 23.58 -36.29
CA SER A 627 -20.29 23.30 -35.05
C SER A 627 -19.98 24.30 -33.92
N VAL A 628 -18.94 25.14 -34.07
CA VAL A 628 -18.48 26.08 -33.05
C VAL A 628 -18.75 27.51 -33.50
N THR A 629 -19.79 28.11 -32.96
CA THR A 629 -20.16 29.50 -33.27
C THR A 629 -19.11 30.50 -32.77
N LYS A 630 -18.46 30.21 -31.63
CA LYS A 630 -17.45 31.06 -31.00
C LYS A 630 -16.24 30.23 -30.64
N LEU A 631 -15.27 30.25 -31.52
CA LEU A 631 -14.02 29.49 -31.31
C LEU A 631 -13.11 30.21 -30.31
N LEU A 632 -12.45 29.44 -29.45
CA LEU A 632 -11.44 29.97 -28.56
C LEU A 632 -10.27 30.54 -29.38
N GLN A 633 -9.84 31.73 -29.04
CA GLN A 633 -8.65 32.33 -29.66
C GLN A 633 -7.39 31.52 -29.29
N MET A 634 -6.62 31.19 -30.30
CA MET A 634 -5.39 30.42 -30.19
C MET A 634 -4.19 31.32 -30.53
N ASP A 635 -3.09 31.09 -29.80
CA ASP A 635 -1.80 31.76 -30.09
C ASP A 635 -1.02 31.01 -31.18
N THR A 636 -1.46 29.79 -31.50
CA THR A 636 -0.87 28.93 -32.52
C THR A 636 -1.64 28.99 -33.84
N GLN A 637 -1.06 28.49 -34.92
CA GLN A 637 -1.73 28.33 -36.20
C GLN A 637 -2.92 27.36 -36.07
N VAL A 638 -4.10 27.81 -36.52
CA VAL A 638 -5.33 27.00 -36.51
C VAL A 638 -5.79 26.70 -37.92
N ILE A 639 -6.05 25.45 -38.22
CA ILE A 639 -6.60 25.00 -39.50
C ILE A 639 -7.97 24.40 -39.23
N ARG A 640 -9.01 25.11 -39.68
CA ARG A 640 -10.41 24.72 -39.51
C ARG A 640 -10.90 23.95 -40.71
N LEU A 641 -11.55 22.84 -40.49
CA LEU A 641 -12.27 22.09 -41.52
C LEU A 641 -13.75 22.38 -41.34
N VAL A 642 -14.31 23.04 -42.30
CA VAL A 642 -15.67 23.61 -42.25
C VAL A 642 -16.54 22.97 -43.31
N VAL A 643 -17.70 22.47 -42.90
CA VAL A 643 -18.70 21.99 -43.88
C VAL A 643 -19.30 23.19 -44.59
N SER A 644 -19.28 23.13 -45.91
CA SER A 644 -19.81 24.18 -46.76
C SER A 644 -20.49 23.53 -47.98
N GLU A 645 -21.80 23.53 -48.03
CA GLU A 645 -22.58 22.89 -49.10
C GLU A 645 -22.26 23.47 -50.50
N PRO A 646 -22.02 24.79 -50.66
CA PRO A 646 -21.65 25.36 -51.96
C PRO A 646 -20.28 24.88 -52.48
N ASP A 647 -19.36 24.53 -51.58
CA ASP A 647 -17.99 24.16 -51.94
C ASP A 647 -17.91 22.65 -52.27
N LYS A 648 -18.15 22.30 -53.54
CA LYS A 648 -18.08 20.90 -54.01
C LYS A 648 -16.67 20.37 -54.15
N GLU A 649 -15.68 21.23 -54.11
CA GLU A 649 -14.25 20.95 -54.03
C GLU A 649 -13.67 21.64 -52.78
N LEU A 650 -12.53 21.14 -52.31
CA LEU A 650 -11.87 21.74 -51.15
C LEU A 650 -11.34 23.13 -51.48
N ARG A 651 -11.81 24.13 -50.78
CA ARG A 651 -11.41 25.54 -50.94
C ARG A 651 -10.68 26.00 -49.66
N LEU A 652 -9.46 26.47 -49.85
CA LEU A 652 -8.68 27.07 -48.77
C LEU A 652 -8.93 28.57 -48.71
N GLU A 653 -9.15 29.10 -47.53
CA GLU A 653 -9.24 30.52 -47.23
C GLU A 653 -8.31 30.85 -46.06
N ILE A 654 -7.37 31.78 -46.29
CA ILE A 654 -6.41 32.25 -45.31
C ILE A 654 -7.00 33.41 -44.53
N GLY A 655 -6.79 33.45 -43.24
CA GLY A 655 -7.34 34.43 -42.34
C GLY A 655 -8.58 33.88 -41.60
N ILE A 656 -8.65 34.16 -40.34
CA ILE A 656 -9.75 33.77 -39.46
C ILE A 656 -10.36 35.05 -38.88
#